data_fa9422985a0e1f35ae3b93ff69ad17a5
#
_entry.id   fa9422985a0e1f35ae3b93ff69ad17a5
#
_cell.length_a   1.000
_cell.length_b   1.000
_cell.length_c   1.000
_cell.angle_alpha   90.00
_cell.angle_beta   90.00
_cell.angle_gamma   90.00
#
_symmetry.space_group_name_H-M   'P 1'
#
loop_
_entity.id
_entity.type
_entity.pdbx_description
1 polymer ?
#
loop_
_entity_poly.entity_id
_entity_poly.type
_entity_poly.pdbx_seq_one_letter_code
_entity_poly.pdbx_strand_id
1 'polypeptide(L)'
;AGFRNADVELSEMELLGNIKAVQQRQNLPVSDALAKDDKTGCSINLDVEMETGTGKTYVYLKSMFELYEKYGWGKFIIVVPSIAIREGVYKSLQITADHFQEAYGKKARFFIYNSKQLHQIEDFSSNAGINVMVINVQAFNSRGADNRRIYDELDDFQSRRPIDVIKANRPILFLDEPQKMEGGKTLGSLSEFNPLFIVRYSATHKTTYNKIHRLDALDAYNQKLVKKISVHGITTRGLTGTDAYLYLENVETSRSKPPVAVVEYEEKGASGIRRKRRKLRLGDNLYELSGGLAQYQGFVVSDIDARVDQLSFTNGVELTVGDITADISEKVLRQIQIREAIKAHFKKEQQLFSQGIKVLTLFFIDEVAKYRQYDDSGEVAGEYAQMFEEEYNRELNEVMTLEDSDYHRYLKGIATEKTHNGYFSIDKKSKRLVDPKTKARSTETDDVDAYDLILKDKERLLSFKEPTRFIFSHSALREGWDNPNVFVICTLKHSDNTISRRQEVGRGLRLAVNQLGERMDDPMTVHDINELTVIASESYKDFVTALQKDIADNLSERPRKADEDYFKGKLLVNDAGEETEVTAAMAKEIYRYLLKHDYTDNDDHITDTYHQAKEKGALAELPDSLKPYEAQIGQLIDSVFSNAQLPHIDDGRRTKLNPLNDNFNKQEFQALWEKINRKAAYSVRFDSDELIQKCVGYLDLKLQVKRLEYKIERGEQNVDASYEDLKRGEGFTVKERDNQKYQGSVHSAVTYDLIGRLAEGTKLTRRTIAAMLSKVKASTFKQYAMNPEDFMMQAVRLINEQKATMVVEHISYDPLNETHSQDIFTIEKPENRLDTAYKAKRHIYDYVVTDSGTERDFVEDMETRKEVVVYAKLPKSFFIPTPVGNYNPDWAIAFHEKGVKHVYFIAETKGSVSSMELRKVEEAKIKCATEFFDTIATAQVKYDVVDSYDKLLDLVR
;
A
#
# COMPACT_ATOMS: atom_id res chain seq x y z
N ALA A 1 24.30 17.17 -34.11
CA ALA A 1 22.99 17.62 -33.63
C ALA A 1 22.38 16.49 -32.83
N GLY A 2 22.16 16.72 -31.53
CA GLY A 2 21.54 15.74 -30.68
C GLY A 2 20.01 15.76 -30.84
N PHE A 3 19.36 14.73 -30.34
CA PHE A 3 17.88 14.65 -30.23
C PHE A 3 17.42 15.36 -28.96
N ARG A 4 17.09 16.65 -29.06
CA ARG A 4 16.54 17.43 -27.96
C ARG A 4 15.02 17.27 -27.85
N ASN A 5 14.44 17.54 -26.68
CA ASN A 5 12.99 17.70 -26.56
C ASN A 5 12.52 18.93 -27.33
N ALA A 6 11.41 18.81 -28.05
CA ALA A 6 10.74 19.93 -28.68
C ALA A 6 10.23 20.93 -27.64
N ASP A 7 10.20 22.19 -27.97
CA ASP A 7 9.64 23.22 -27.09
C ASP A 7 8.11 23.06 -27.00
N VAL A 8 7.53 23.53 -25.90
CA VAL A 8 6.08 23.61 -25.73
C VAL A 8 5.55 24.78 -26.53
N GLU A 9 4.71 24.51 -27.52
CA GLU A 9 4.15 25.53 -28.43
C GLU A 9 2.85 26.16 -27.92
N LEU A 10 2.39 25.80 -26.72
CA LEU A 10 1.18 26.37 -26.12
C LEU A 10 1.48 27.72 -25.46
N SER A 11 0.53 28.63 -25.59
CA SER A 11 0.56 29.91 -24.84
C SER A 11 0.36 29.67 -23.33
N GLU A 12 0.78 30.63 -22.51
CA GLU A 12 0.59 30.56 -21.06
C GLU A 12 -0.91 30.39 -20.69
N MET A 13 -1.81 30.98 -21.46
CA MET A 13 -3.26 30.89 -21.24
C MET A 13 -3.81 29.47 -21.56
N GLU A 14 -3.33 28.87 -22.66
CA GLU A 14 -3.70 27.48 -23.00
C GLU A 14 -3.15 26.49 -22.00
N LEU A 15 -1.90 26.64 -21.57
CA LEU A 15 -1.29 25.83 -20.51
C LEU A 15 -2.06 25.94 -19.21
N LEU A 16 -2.39 27.16 -18.77
CA LEU A 16 -3.19 27.38 -17.59
C LEU A 16 -4.59 26.79 -17.74
N GLY A 17 -5.20 26.91 -18.92
CA GLY A 17 -6.49 26.29 -19.24
C GLY A 17 -6.46 24.76 -19.09
N ASN A 18 -5.39 24.11 -19.59
CA ASN A 18 -5.21 22.67 -19.45
C ASN A 18 -5.00 22.25 -17.98
N ILE A 19 -4.20 23.02 -17.24
CA ILE A 19 -3.97 22.76 -15.80
C ILE A 19 -5.28 22.88 -15.04
N LYS A 20 -6.07 23.93 -15.29
CA LYS A 20 -7.39 24.14 -14.66
C LYS A 20 -8.33 22.98 -14.96
N ALA A 21 -8.39 22.51 -16.21
CA ALA A 21 -9.21 21.38 -16.59
C ALA A 21 -8.81 20.10 -15.84
N VAL A 22 -7.51 19.82 -15.69
CA VAL A 22 -7.01 18.69 -14.89
C VAL A 22 -7.38 18.85 -13.41
N GLN A 23 -7.16 20.04 -12.85
CA GLN A 23 -7.50 20.34 -11.45
C GLN A 23 -8.99 20.16 -11.17
N GLN A 24 -9.85 20.64 -12.05
CA GLN A 24 -11.31 20.46 -11.94
C GLN A 24 -11.69 18.97 -11.95
N ARG A 25 -11.15 18.18 -12.88
CA ARG A 25 -11.39 16.72 -12.96
C ARG A 25 -10.89 15.96 -11.74
N GLN A 26 -9.81 16.43 -11.11
CA GLN A 26 -9.22 15.84 -9.92
C GLN A 26 -9.74 16.42 -8.60
N ASN A 27 -10.75 17.30 -8.66
CA ASN A 27 -11.30 18.02 -7.49
C ASN A 27 -10.23 18.77 -6.68
N LEU A 28 -9.22 19.30 -7.35
CA LEU A 28 -8.17 20.11 -6.74
C LEU A 28 -8.56 21.60 -6.74
N PRO A 29 -7.97 22.42 -5.86
CA PRO A 29 -8.06 23.86 -5.97
C PRO A 29 -7.58 24.34 -7.35
N VAL A 30 -8.36 25.17 -8.02
CA VAL A 30 -8.05 25.68 -9.35
C VAL A 30 -7.04 26.82 -9.25
N SER A 31 -5.96 26.72 -10.00
CA SER A 31 -4.90 27.75 -10.02
C SER A 31 -5.34 28.98 -10.79
N ASP A 32 -5.08 30.18 -10.26
CA ASP A 32 -5.41 31.45 -10.93
C ASP A 32 -4.40 31.80 -12.03
N ALA A 33 -3.13 31.39 -11.85
CA ALA A 33 -2.02 31.68 -12.76
C ALA A 33 -1.03 30.49 -12.82
N LEU A 34 -0.17 30.48 -13.83
CA LEU A 34 1.00 29.60 -13.85
C LEU A 34 1.94 29.99 -12.71
N ALA A 35 2.25 29.03 -11.86
CA ALA A 35 3.16 29.22 -10.74
C ALA A 35 4.60 29.20 -11.25
N LYS A 36 5.16 30.39 -11.52
CA LYS A 36 6.56 30.56 -11.90
C LYS A 36 7.44 30.47 -10.65
N ASP A 37 8.54 29.75 -10.77
CA ASP A 37 9.57 29.75 -9.73
C ASP A 37 10.77 30.57 -10.21
N ASP A 38 10.92 31.76 -9.64
CA ASP A 38 12.00 32.70 -9.99
C ASP A 38 13.41 32.11 -9.79
N LYS A 39 13.53 31.13 -8.89
CA LYS A 39 14.82 30.48 -8.59
C LYS A 39 15.22 29.47 -9.66
N THR A 40 14.28 28.69 -10.15
CA THR A 40 14.55 27.70 -11.21
C THR A 40 14.49 28.31 -12.60
N GLY A 41 13.91 29.50 -12.75
CA GLY A 41 13.68 30.14 -14.04
C GLY A 41 12.72 29.39 -14.97
N CYS A 42 12.06 28.35 -14.48
CA CYS A 42 11.12 27.54 -15.23
C CYS A 42 9.70 28.06 -15.06
N SER A 43 9.00 28.29 -16.17
CA SER A 43 7.62 28.81 -16.16
C SER A 43 6.56 27.75 -15.89
N ILE A 44 6.89 26.45 -16.04
CA ILE A 44 5.94 25.36 -15.85
C ILE A 44 6.45 24.46 -14.73
N ASN A 45 5.80 24.56 -13.58
CA ASN A 45 6.08 23.72 -12.41
C ASN A 45 4.79 23.01 -12.00
N LEU A 46 4.81 21.69 -12.00
CA LEU A 46 3.67 20.82 -11.71
C LEU A 46 3.94 20.02 -10.45
N ASP A 47 2.98 20.02 -9.52
CA ASP A 47 3.06 19.24 -8.30
C ASP A 47 2.17 18.00 -8.38
N VAL A 48 2.75 16.86 -8.06
CA VAL A 48 2.09 15.57 -7.89
C VAL A 48 2.28 15.14 -6.44
N GLU A 49 1.21 15.19 -5.68
CA GLU A 49 1.20 14.75 -4.29
C GLU A 49 0.81 13.28 -4.23
N MET A 50 1.70 12.46 -3.68
CA MET A 50 1.46 11.03 -3.49
C MET A 50 2.07 10.58 -2.17
N GLU A 51 1.29 9.84 -1.37
CA GLU A 51 1.75 9.29 -0.10
C GLU A 51 2.90 8.31 -0.29
N THR A 52 3.73 8.18 0.75
CA THR A 52 4.84 7.23 0.77
C THR A 52 4.32 5.79 0.64
N GLY A 53 4.93 5.01 -0.24
CA GLY A 53 4.53 3.61 -0.46
C GLY A 53 3.46 3.40 -1.53
N THR A 54 2.86 4.46 -2.09
CA THR A 54 1.80 4.36 -3.11
C THR A 54 2.31 4.23 -4.55
N GLY A 55 3.63 4.21 -4.77
CA GLY A 55 4.21 3.97 -6.09
C GLY A 55 4.68 5.21 -6.85
N LYS A 56 5.05 6.31 -6.17
CA LYS A 56 5.60 7.53 -6.80
C LYS A 56 6.58 7.25 -7.92
N THR A 57 7.60 6.42 -7.65
CA THR A 57 8.64 6.07 -8.63
C THR A 57 8.06 5.44 -9.89
N TYR A 58 7.13 4.50 -9.75
CA TYR A 58 6.47 3.88 -10.89
C TYR A 58 5.69 4.90 -11.73
N VAL A 59 4.96 5.81 -11.06
CA VAL A 59 4.14 6.82 -11.75
C VAL A 59 4.99 7.77 -12.57
N TYR A 60 6.09 8.31 -12.02
CA TYR A 60 6.91 9.21 -12.83
C TYR A 60 7.67 8.47 -13.94
N LEU A 61 8.07 7.21 -13.75
CA LEU A 61 8.63 6.40 -14.82
C LEU A 61 7.60 6.19 -15.95
N LYS A 62 6.38 5.79 -15.60
CA LYS A 62 5.29 5.67 -16.57
C LYS A 62 5.03 6.99 -17.30
N SER A 63 5.05 8.12 -16.58
CA SER A 63 4.86 9.45 -17.19
C SER A 63 5.91 9.75 -18.28
N MET A 64 7.16 9.29 -18.12
CA MET A 64 8.19 9.47 -19.13
C MET A 64 7.85 8.69 -20.42
N PHE A 65 7.34 7.48 -20.30
CA PHE A 65 6.90 6.68 -21.45
C PHE A 65 5.69 7.30 -22.14
N GLU A 66 4.69 7.77 -21.38
CA GLU A 66 3.51 8.47 -21.91
C GLU A 66 3.90 9.78 -22.63
N LEU A 67 4.80 10.56 -22.05
CA LEU A 67 5.29 11.80 -22.66
C LEU A 67 6.08 11.53 -23.96
N TYR A 68 6.85 10.46 -23.98
CA TYR A 68 7.54 10.04 -25.18
C TYR A 68 6.59 9.56 -26.28
N GLU A 69 5.60 8.75 -25.91
CA GLU A 69 4.62 8.22 -26.88
C GLU A 69 3.78 9.32 -27.50
N LYS A 70 3.32 10.28 -26.68
CA LYS A 70 2.40 11.34 -27.12
C LYS A 70 3.11 12.53 -27.80
N TYR A 71 4.29 12.89 -27.33
CA TYR A 71 4.97 14.14 -27.75
C TYR A 71 6.38 13.91 -28.30
N GLY A 72 6.89 12.68 -28.27
CA GLY A 72 8.26 12.37 -28.70
C GLY A 72 9.33 12.92 -27.73
N TRP A 73 8.97 13.42 -26.56
CA TRP A 73 9.92 13.90 -25.56
C TRP A 73 10.68 12.74 -24.94
N GLY A 74 11.99 12.68 -25.17
CA GLY A 74 12.81 11.54 -24.78
C GLY A 74 13.97 11.86 -23.84
N LYS A 75 14.10 13.11 -23.36
CA LYS A 75 15.21 13.53 -22.48
C LYS A 75 14.69 13.88 -21.10
N PHE A 76 15.00 13.02 -20.14
CA PHE A 76 14.49 13.12 -18.77
C PHE A 76 15.64 13.12 -17.77
N ILE A 77 15.51 13.91 -16.71
CA ILE A 77 16.45 13.91 -15.60
C ILE A 77 15.67 13.72 -14.31
N ILE A 78 16.03 12.69 -13.55
CA ILE A 78 15.50 12.48 -12.20
C ILE A 78 16.49 13.07 -11.22
N VAL A 79 16.05 14.09 -10.48
CA VAL A 79 16.85 14.75 -9.44
C VAL A 79 16.41 14.23 -8.08
N VAL A 80 17.34 13.74 -7.31
CA VAL A 80 17.09 13.14 -5.98
C VAL A 80 17.93 13.81 -4.90
N PRO A 81 17.44 13.88 -3.64
CA PRO A 81 18.16 14.56 -2.58
C PRO A 81 19.37 13.79 -2.04
N SER A 82 19.37 12.46 -2.15
CA SER A 82 20.42 11.62 -1.56
C SER A 82 20.88 10.49 -2.48
N ILE A 83 22.08 9.94 -2.19
CA ILE A 83 22.65 8.81 -2.90
C ILE A 83 21.77 7.56 -2.73
N ALA A 84 21.20 7.37 -1.55
CA ALA A 84 20.37 6.21 -1.26
C ALA A 84 19.08 6.20 -2.10
N ILE A 85 18.40 7.36 -2.24
CA ILE A 85 17.24 7.49 -3.13
C ILE A 85 17.67 7.29 -4.58
N ARG A 86 18.84 7.78 -4.98
CA ARG A 86 19.40 7.60 -6.32
C ARG A 86 19.53 6.12 -6.69
N GLU A 87 20.14 5.33 -5.81
CA GLU A 87 20.28 3.88 -6.02
C GLU A 87 18.92 3.18 -6.04
N GLY A 88 17.99 3.58 -5.17
CA GLY A 88 16.63 3.06 -5.15
C GLY A 88 15.87 3.33 -6.45
N VAL A 89 15.97 4.54 -7.00
CA VAL A 89 15.39 4.93 -8.28
C VAL A 89 16.03 4.15 -9.43
N TYR A 90 17.35 4.04 -9.43
CA TYR A 90 18.07 3.28 -10.44
C TYR A 90 17.67 1.80 -10.45
N LYS A 91 17.55 1.19 -9.27
CA LYS A 91 17.06 -0.19 -9.14
C LYS A 91 15.61 -0.33 -9.64
N SER A 92 14.77 0.65 -9.36
CA SER A 92 13.38 0.66 -9.86
C SER A 92 13.34 0.72 -11.39
N LEU A 93 14.21 1.53 -12.02
CA LEU A 93 14.37 1.56 -13.47
C LEU A 93 14.77 0.19 -14.03
N GLN A 94 15.69 -0.52 -13.36
CA GLN A 94 16.12 -1.86 -13.77
C GLN A 94 14.98 -2.88 -13.66
N ILE A 95 14.29 -2.93 -12.54
CA ILE A 95 13.22 -3.91 -12.26
C ILE A 95 12.03 -3.69 -13.21
N THR A 96 11.68 -2.44 -13.50
CA THR A 96 10.51 -2.12 -14.33
C THR A 96 10.83 -2.06 -15.83
N ALA A 97 12.10 -2.25 -16.24
CA ALA A 97 12.52 -2.10 -17.63
C ALA A 97 11.77 -3.02 -18.59
N ASP A 98 11.64 -4.30 -18.23
CA ASP A 98 10.95 -5.28 -19.06
C ASP A 98 9.45 -5.06 -19.07
N HIS A 99 8.86 -4.70 -17.90
CA HIS A 99 7.45 -4.33 -17.78
C HIS A 99 7.08 -3.15 -18.71
N PHE A 100 7.86 -2.08 -18.70
CA PHE A 100 7.61 -0.94 -19.58
C PHE A 100 7.93 -1.26 -21.05
N GLN A 101 8.91 -2.13 -21.31
CA GLN A 101 9.16 -2.61 -22.67
C GLN A 101 7.97 -3.41 -23.21
N GLU A 102 7.35 -4.26 -22.40
CA GLU A 102 6.12 -4.95 -22.77
C GLU A 102 4.96 -4.00 -23.00
N ALA A 103 4.76 -3.03 -22.10
CA ALA A 103 3.63 -2.10 -22.15
C ALA A 103 3.71 -1.09 -23.32
N TYR A 104 4.92 -0.60 -23.65
CA TYR A 104 5.12 0.49 -24.63
C TYR A 104 5.92 0.09 -25.87
N GLY A 105 6.37 -1.15 -25.96
CA GLY A 105 7.22 -1.62 -27.08
C GLY A 105 8.57 -0.89 -27.17
N LYS A 106 8.96 -0.18 -26.12
CA LYS A 106 10.15 0.67 -26.05
C LYS A 106 10.94 0.39 -24.79
N LYS A 107 12.26 0.46 -24.89
CA LYS A 107 13.16 0.34 -23.75
C LYS A 107 13.79 1.70 -23.45
N ALA A 108 13.73 2.14 -22.21
CA ALA A 108 14.42 3.32 -21.75
C ALA A 108 15.92 3.01 -21.55
N ARG A 109 16.78 3.94 -21.94
CA ARG A 109 18.20 3.95 -21.58
C ARG A 109 18.36 4.83 -20.36
N PHE A 110 19.02 4.32 -19.34
CA PHE A 110 19.18 5.06 -18.09
C PHE A 110 20.56 4.85 -17.48
N PHE A 111 21.06 5.90 -16.84
CA PHE A 111 22.34 5.88 -16.17
C PHE A 111 22.34 6.84 -14.97
N ILE A 112 23.25 6.58 -14.03
CA ILE A 112 23.55 7.50 -12.94
C ILE A 112 24.64 8.45 -13.40
N TYR A 113 24.43 9.76 -13.23
CA TYR A 113 25.46 10.76 -13.52
C TYR A 113 26.73 10.46 -12.73
N ASN A 114 27.84 10.34 -13.45
CA ASN A 114 29.18 10.14 -12.91
C ASN A 114 30.20 10.99 -13.67
N SER A 115 30.89 11.89 -12.96
CA SER A 115 31.92 12.77 -13.54
C SER A 115 33.12 12.03 -14.18
N LYS A 116 33.26 10.73 -13.93
CA LYS A 116 34.29 9.87 -14.54
C LYS A 116 33.81 9.11 -15.79
N GLN A 117 32.52 9.21 -16.13
CA GLN A 117 31.90 8.48 -17.25
C GLN A 117 31.12 9.43 -18.16
N LEU A 118 31.79 10.48 -18.65
CA LEU A 118 31.16 11.55 -19.43
C LEU A 118 30.61 11.10 -20.79
N HIS A 119 31.08 9.97 -21.34
CA HIS A 119 30.53 9.38 -22.55
C HIS A 119 29.03 9.09 -22.43
N GLN A 120 28.52 8.81 -21.23
CA GLN A 120 27.09 8.59 -21.00
C GLN A 120 26.24 9.86 -21.25
N ILE A 121 26.82 11.05 -21.07
CA ILE A 121 26.16 12.34 -21.41
C ILE A 121 26.12 12.52 -22.94
N GLU A 122 27.17 12.11 -23.65
CA GLU A 122 27.15 12.09 -25.11
C GLU A 122 26.07 11.15 -25.63
N ASP A 123 25.98 9.94 -25.06
CA ASP A 123 24.96 8.97 -25.40
C ASP A 123 23.55 9.51 -25.07
N PHE A 124 23.39 10.19 -23.96
CA PHE A 124 22.14 10.85 -23.58
C PHE A 124 21.72 11.89 -24.63
N SER A 125 22.65 12.67 -25.17
CA SER A 125 22.37 13.70 -26.15
C SER A 125 22.16 13.13 -27.56
N SER A 126 22.98 12.15 -27.97
CA SER A 126 23.04 11.65 -29.37
C SER A 126 22.01 10.56 -29.66
N ASN A 127 21.49 9.87 -28.70
CA ASN A 127 20.52 8.78 -28.88
C ASN A 127 19.09 9.29 -28.98
N ALA A 128 18.36 8.79 -29.98
CA ALA A 128 16.90 8.91 -30.01
C ALA A 128 16.25 7.97 -28.98
N GLY A 129 15.00 8.21 -28.67
CA GLY A 129 14.21 7.39 -27.72
C GLY A 129 14.28 7.92 -26.29
N ILE A 130 13.84 7.09 -25.36
CA ILE A 130 13.74 7.46 -23.94
C ILE A 130 15.12 7.35 -23.29
N ASN A 131 15.65 8.48 -22.84
CA ASN A 131 16.94 8.56 -22.16
C ASN A 131 16.74 9.23 -20.80
N VAL A 132 17.16 8.57 -19.74
CA VAL A 132 16.94 9.00 -18.35
C VAL A 132 18.27 9.11 -17.63
N MET A 133 18.60 10.30 -17.13
CA MET A 133 19.74 10.54 -16.26
C MET A 133 19.25 10.67 -14.81
N VAL A 134 19.83 9.91 -13.91
CA VAL A 134 19.57 10.03 -12.48
C VAL A 134 20.72 10.78 -11.82
N ILE A 135 20.43 11.90 -11.17
CA ILE A 135 21.44 12.76 -10.55
C ILE A 135 21.02 13.15 -9.14
N ASN A 136 21.97 13.10 -8.20
CA ASN A 136 21.74 13.62 -6.86
C ASN A 136 22.20 15.08 -6.73
N VAL A 137 21.55 15.83 -5.86
CA VAL A 137 21.79 17.27 -5.66
C VAL A 137 23.26 17.59 -5.41
N GLN A 138 23.98 16.74 -4.70
CA GLN A 138 25.39 16.95 -4.37
C GLN A 138 26.30 17.02 -5.61
N ALA A 139 25.92 16.35 -6.70
CA ALA A 139 26.70 16.31 -7.92
C ALA A 139 26.78 17.65 -8.65
N PHE A 140 25.84 18.58 -8.39
CA PHE A 140 25.81 19.88 -9.04
C PHE A 140 25.74 21.07 -8.07
N ASN A 141 25.52 20.88 -6.75
CA ASN A 141 25.36 21.97 -5.78
C ASN A 141 26.52 22.10 -4.78
N SER A 142 27.50 21.21 -4.75
CA SER A 142 28.53 21.21 -3.73
C SER A 142 29.76 22.05 -4.12
N ARG A 143 30.49 22.58 -3.11
CA ARG A 143 31.66 23.45 -3.28
C ARG A 143 33.00 22.69 -3.45
N GLY A 144 33.00 21.37 -3.46
CA GLY A 144 34.19 20.55 -3.59
C GLY A 144 34.73 20.52 -5.03
N ALA A 145 36.04 20.45 -5.26
CA ALA A 145 36.67 20.43 -6.57
C ALA A 145 36.14 19.27 -7.44
N ASP A 146 35.95 18.08 -6.89
CA ASP A 146 35.45 16.90 -7.61
C ASP A 146 33.98 16.99 -8.02
N ASN A 147 33.19 17.82 -7.33
CA ASN A 147 31.74 17.96 -7.56
C ASN A 147 31.39 19.09 -8.52
N ARG A 148 32.36 19.96 -8.90
CA ARG A 148 32.20 21.02 -9.89
C ARG A 148 32.43 20.58 -11.32
N ARG A 149 32.91 19.35 -11.54
CA ARG A 149 33.25 18.88 -12.89
C ARG A 149 32.12 18.97 -13.89
N ILE A 150 30.88 19.07 -13.44
CA ILE A 150 29.73 19.29 -14.33
C ILE A 150 29.77 20.67 -15.01
N TYR A 151 30.43 21.66 -14.37
CA TYR A 151 30.53 23.05 -14.84
C TYR A 151 31.90 23.36 -15.43
N ASP A 152 32.88 22.47 -15.27
CA ASP A 152 34.25 22.71 -15.74
C ASP A 152 34.38 22.30 -17.23
N GLU A 153 35.22 23.03 -17.96
CA GLU A 153 35.67 22.61 -19.28
C GLU A 153 36.62 21.44 -19.09
N LEU A 154 36.27 20.29 -19.68
CA LEU A 154 37.03 19.06 -19.50
C LEU A 154 37.66 18.61 -20.82
N ASP A 155 38.98 18.42 -20.81
CA ASP A 155 39.72 17.92 -22.01
C ASP A 155 39.20 16.55 -22.43
N ASP A 156 38.88 15.68 -21.45
CA ASP A 156 38.27 14.36 -21.67
C ASP A 156 36.88 14.45 -22.32
N PHE A 157 36.28 15.65 -22.36
CA PHE A 157 34.96 15.91 -22.92
C PHE A 157 35.01 16.91 -24.09
N GLN A 158 36.09 16.85 -24.87
CA GLN A 158 36.31 17.72 -26.04
C GLN A 158 36.32 19.21 -25.70
N SER A 159 36.90 19.59 -24.54
CA SER A 159 36.95 20.96 -24.03
C SER A 159 35.55 21.60 -23.90
N ARG A 160 34.52 20.80 -23.56
CA ARG A 160 33.15 21.27 -23.31
C ARG A 160 32.80 21.08 -21.86
N ARG A 161 31.85 21.88 -21.39
CA ARG A 161 31.25 21.68 -20.05
C ARG A 161 30.11 20.68 -20.15
N PRO A 162 30.06 19.65 -19.30
CA PRO A 162 28.95 18.68 -19.29
C PRO A 162 27.57 19.31 -19.20
N ILE A 163 27.42 20.36 -18.37
CA ILE A 163 26.15 21.07 -18.20
C ILE A 163 25.65 21.70 -19.50
N ASP A 164 26.54 22.19 -20.39
CA ASP A 164 26.14 22.80 -21.66
C ASP A 164 25.56 21.78 -22.63
N VAL A 165 26.10 20.56 -22.63
CA VAL A 165 25.53 19.46 -23.38
C VAL A 165 24.18 19.03 -22.84
N ILE A 166 24.04 18.93 -21.52
CA ILE A 166 22.80 18.56 -20.86
C ILE A 166 21.69 19.58 -21.15
N LYS A 167 21.95 20.87 -20.91
CA LYS A 167 20.95 21.94 -21.12
C LYS A 167 20.49 22.10 -22.56
N ALA A 168 21.37 21.77 -23.52
CA ALA A 168 21.02 21.81 -24.94
C ALA A 168 19.91 20.79 -25.30
N ASN A 169 19.71 19.76 -24.51
CA ASN A 169 18.69 18.75 -24.74
C ASN A 169 17.29 19.18 -24.25
N ARG A 170 17.14 20.32 -23.58
CA ARG A 170 15.85 20.77 -22.99
C ARG A 170 15.19 19.67 -22.16
N PRO A 171 15.85 19.13 -21.13
CA PRO A 171 15.34 18.00 -20.40
C PRO A 171 14.08 18.35 -19.61
N ILE A 172 13.23 17.35 -19.37
CA ILE A 172 12.15 17.43 -18.39
C ILE A 172 12.70 16.93 -17.06
N LEU A 173 12.57 17.75 -16.01
CA LEU A 173 13.05 17.40 -14.69
C LEU A 173 11.95 16.76 -13.84
N PHE A 174 12.26 15.61 -13.26
CA PHE A 174 11.45 14.96 -12.23
C PHE A 174 12.15 15.10 -10.88
N LEU A 175 11.58 15.88 -9.96
CA LEU A 175 12.15 16.06 -8.63
C LEU A 175 11.47 15.09 -7.66
N ASP A 176 12.23 14.18 -7.10
CA ASP A 176 11.75 13.26 -6.05
C ASP A 176 12.08 13.83 -4.68
N GLU A 177 11.07 14.00 -3.81
CA GLU A 177 11.15 14.63 -2.50
C GLU A 177 11.74 16.07 -2.53
N PRO A 178 11.14 16.98 -3.33
CA PRO A 178 11.66 18.34 -3.54
C PRO A 178 11.80 19.18 -2.28
N GLN A 179 10.97 18.95 -1.24
CA GLN A 179 11.05 19.66 0.04
C GLN A 179 12.41 19.54 0.75
N LYS A 180 13.21 18.54 0.38
CA LYS A 180 14.58 18.36 0.87
C LYS A 180 15.62 19.13 0.05
N MET A 181 15.20 19.67 -1.09
CA MET A 181 16.03 20.39 -2.04
C MET A 181 15.74 21.90 -2.08
N GLU A 182 14.78 22.40 -1.30
CA GLU A 182 14.28 23.79 -1.32
C GLU A 182 15.26 24.85 -0.76
N GLY A 183 16.51 24.49 -0.45
CA GLY A 183 17.57 25.46 -0.19
C GLY A 183 17.77 26.39 -1.38
N GLY A 184 17.72 27.72 -1.18
CA GLY A 184 17.72 28.72 -2.26
C GLY A 184 18.86 28.58 -3.28
N LYS A 185 20.00 27.99 -2.89
CA LYS A 185 21.12 27.69 -3.80
C LYS A 185 20.86 26.47 -4.69
N THR A 186 20.21 25.45 -4.15
CA THR A 186 19.93 24.21 -4.90
C THR A 186 18.90 24.45 -5.99
N LEU A 187 17.82 25.17 -5.66
CA LEU A 187 16.81 25.54 -6.66
C LEU A 187 17.41 26.42 -7.78
N GLY A 188 18.28 27.38 -7.42
CA GLY A 188 18.98 28.20 -8.41
C GLY A 188 19.85 27.38 -9.35
N SER A 189 20.49 26.33 -8.86
CA SER A 189 21.31 25.45 -9.71
C SER A 189 20.49 24.59 -10.68
N LEU A 190 19.19 24.37 -10.45
CA LEU A 190 18.32 23.67 -11.39
C LEU A 190 18.06 24.45 -12.68
N SER A 191 18.15 25.78 -12.64
CA SER A 191 18.04 26.65 -13.83
C SER A 191 19.13 26.36 -14.88
N GLU A 192 20.31 25.94 -14.42
CA GLU A 192 21.46 25.63 -15.30
C GLU A 192 21.18 24.44 -16.24
N PHE A 193 20.22 23.56 -15.90
CA PHE A 193 19.78 22.47 -16.78
C PHE A 193 18.87 22.93 -17.91
N ASN A 194 18.37 24.17 -17.89
CA ASN A 194 17.43 24.73 -18.86
C ASN A 194 16.21 23.79 -19.09
N PRO A 195 15.45 23.46 -18.04
CA PRO A 195 14.39 22.48 -18.15
C PRO A 195 13.25 22.95 -19.06
N LEU A 196 12.62 22.00 -19.79
CA LEU A 196 11.41 22.26 -20.54
C LEU A 196 10.25 22.55 -19.58
N PHE A 197 10.09 21.71 -18.56
CA PHE A 197 9.25 21.89 -17.39
C PHE A 197 9.73 21.00 -16.25
N ILE A 198 9.19 21.25 -15.06
CA ILE A 198 9.56 20.55 -13.84
C ILE A 198 8.31 19.87 -13.25
N VAL A 199 8.39 18.57 -12.95
CA VAL A 199 7.36 17.82 -12.24
C VAL A 199 7.92 17.40 -10.88
N ARG A 200 7.20 17.75 -9.82
CA ARG A 200 7.63 17.60 -8.43
C ARG A 200 6.78 16.53 -7.74
N TYR A 201 7.40 15.45 -7.31
CA TYR A 201 6.75 14.33 -6.63
C TYR A 201 7.08 14.34 -5.14
N SER A 202 6.08 14.45 -4.31
CA SER A 202 6.24 14.41 -2.84
C SER A 202 4.98 13.89 -2.15
N ALA A 203 5.15 13.35 -0.95
CA ALA A 203 4.05 13.14 -0.02
C ALA A 203 3.71 14.43 0.78
N THR A 204 4.65 15.39 0.83
CA THR A 204 4.52 16.63 1.61
C THR A 204 5.23 17.76 0.90
N HIS A 205 4.50 18.57 0.14
CA HIS A 205 5.05 19.77 -0.47
C HIS A 205 5.11 20.90 0.59
N LYS A 206 6.26 21.58 0.71
CA LYS A 206 6.36 22.79 1.54
C LYS A 206 5.86 24.01 0.81
N THR A 207 6.16 24.08 -0.48
CA THR A 207 5.70 25.13 -1.40
C THR A 207 4.89 24.47 -2.49
N THR A 208 3.65 24.89 -2.67
CA THR A 208 2.75 24.37 -3.70
C THR A 208 2.84 25.24 -4.94
N TYR A 209 3.00 24.57 -6.08
CA TYR A 209 2.90 25.19 -7.41
C TYR A 209 1.56 24.80 -8.06
N ASN A 210 1.53 24.53 -9.37
CA ASN A 210 0.31 24.07 -10.01
C ASN A 210 0.12 22.56 -9.73
N LYS A 211 -0.59 22.23 -8.66
CA LYS A 211 -0.88 20.83 -8.28
C LYS A 211 -1.84 20.21 -9.28
N ILE A 212 -1.45 19.07 -9.87
CA ILE A 212 -2.25 18.36 -10.89
C ILE A 212 -2.75 16.99 -10.41
N HIS A 213 -2.27 16.50 -9.28
CA HIS A 213 -2.72 15.23 -8.70
C HIS A 213 -2.52 15.23 -7.20
N ARG A 214 -3.46 14.60 -6.49
CA ARG A 214 -3.38 14.37 -5.04
C ARG A 214 -3.79 12.94 -4.73
N LEU A 215 -2.90 12.26 -4.06
CA LEU A 215 -3.11 10.99 -3.38
C LEU A 215 -2.44 11.10 -2.01
N ASP A 216 -3.07 11.81 -1.09
CA ASP A 216 -2.52 12.07 0.24
C ASP A 216 -2.67 10.83 1.18
N ALA A 217 -2.25 10.98 2.44
CA ALA A 217 -2.28 9.88 3.42
C ALA A 217 -3.68 9.34 3.65
N LEU A 218 -4.69 10.21 3.62
CA LEU A 218 -6.09 9.82 3.81
C LEU A 218 -6.63 9.05 2.61
N ASP A 219 -6.38 9.54 1.40
CA ASP A 219 -6.77 8.84 0.17
C ASP A 219 -6.09 7.47 0.07
N ALA A 220 -4.78 7.42 0.37
CA ALA A 220 -4.02 6.17 0.33
C ALA A 220 -4.54 5.13 1.33
N TYR A 221 -4.90 5.56 2.53
CA TYR A 221 -5.47 4.66 3.54
C TYR A 221 -6.87 4.19 3.15
N ASN A 222 -7.77 5.10 2.76
CA ASN A 222 -9.16 4.78 2.40
C ASN A 222 -9.25 3.89 1.16
N GLN A 223 -8.34 4.07 0.20
CA GLN A 223 -8.22 3.21 -0.98
C GLN A 223 -7.44 1.91 -0.69
N LYS A 224 -7.02 1.68 0.56
CA LYS A 224 -6.28 0.50 0.99
C LYS A 224 -4.97 0.27 0.19
N LEU A 225 -4.29 1.34 -0.19
CA LEU A 225 -3.02 1.31 -0.94
C LEU A 225 -1.80 1.21 -0.02
N VAL A 226 -2.00 1.36 1.27
CA VAL A 226 -0.97 1.28 2.31
C VAL A 226 -1.42 0.39 3.47
N LYS A 227 -0.45 -0.07 4.28
CA LYS A 227 -0.74 -0.85 5.49
C LYS A 227 -1.52 -0.01 6.50
N LYS A 228 -2.41 -0.65 7.26
CA LYS A 228 -2.92 -0.07 8.50
C LYS A 228 -1.84 -0.08 9.59
N ILE A 229 -1.98 0.80 10.57
CA ILE A 229 -1.00 0.98 11.65
C ILE A 229 -1.59 0.46 12.95
N SER A 230 -0.77 -0.30 13.68
CA SER A 230 -1.02 -0.76 15.05
C SER A 230 0.14 -0.30 15.94
N VAL A 231 -0.13 0.17 17.13
CA VAL A 231 0.87 0.72 18.04
C VAL A 231 0.91 -0.04 19.36
N HIS A 232 2.12 -0.45 19.77
CA HIS A 232 2.40 -0.96 21.11
C HIS A 232 3.11 0.14 21.91
N GLY A 233 2.38 0.88 22.71
CA GLY A 233 2.93 1.89 23.61
C GLY A 233 3.58 1.25 24.84
N ILE A 234 4.75 1.76 25.25
CA ILE A 234 5.42 1.39 26.50
C ILE A 234 5.55 2.67 27.32
N THR A 235 4.90 2.68 28.48
CA THR A 235 4.86 3.87 29.33
C THR A 235 5.57 3.60 30.64
N THR A 236 6.51 4.46 30.99
CA THR A 236 7.10 4.47 32.34
C THR A 236 6.25 5.37 33.23
N ARG A 237 5.56 4.79 34.18
CA ARG A 237 4.87 5.56 35.23
C ARG A 237 5.76 5.63 36.43
N GLY A 238 6.39 6.77 36.67
CA GLY A 238 6.97 7.08 37.98
C GLY A 238 5.89 7.13 39.03
N LEU A 239 5.62 6.02 39.69
CA LEU A 239 4.74 5.99 40.85
C LEU A 239 5.51 6.58 42.03
N THR A 240 5.14 7.77 42.47
CA THR A 240 5.67 8.40 43.67
C THR A 240 5.46 7.47 44.87
N GLY A 241 6.56 6.84 45.34
CA GLY A 241 6.59 6.08 46.60
C GLY A 241 6.90 4.59 46.48
N THR A 242 7.23 4.04 45.33
CA THR A 242 7.67 2.63 45.22
C THR A 242 8.89 2.47 44.32
N ASP A 243 9.92 1.82 44.85
CA ASP A 243 11.10 1.36 44.08
C ASP A 243 10.87 -0.02 43.46
N ALA A 244 9.64 -0.51 43.48
CA ALA A 244 9.27 -1.85 43.01
C ALA A 244 9.21 -1.86 41.49
N TYR A 245 10.08 -2.62 40.82
CA TYR A 245 10.00 -2.87 39.40
C TYR A 245 8.85 -3.82 39.07
N LEU A 246 7.91 -3.36 38.28
CA LEU A 246 6.83 -4.16 37.70
C LEU A 246 6.64 -3.74 36.25
N TYR A 247 6.50 -4.69 35.37
CA TYR A 247 6.06 -4.47 33.99
C TYR A 247 4.85 -5.35 33.72
N LEU A 248 3.69 -4.74 33.46
CA LEU A 248 2.51 -5.47 33.03
C LEU A 248 2.56 -5.68 31.51
N GLU A 249 2.86 -6.91 31.14
CA GLU A 249 3.04 -7.28 29.75
C GLU A 249 1.72 -7.52 29.04
N ASN A 250 0.81 -8.29 29.66
CA ASN A 250 -0.47 -8.67 29.07
C ASN A 250 -1.47 -9.12 30.14
N VAL A 251 -2.77 -9.12 29.79
CA VAL A 251 -3.84 -9.75 30.54
C VAL A 251 -4.43 -10.86 29.67
N GLU A 252 -4.22 -12.11 30.10
CA GLU A 252 -4.74 -13.29 29.41
C GLU A 252 -6.12 -13.67 29.93
N THR A 253 -7.04 -13.94 29.04
CA THR A 253 -8.39 -14.44 29.36
C THR A 253 -8.52 -15.91 28.99
N SER A 254 -9.28 -16.66 29.73
CA SER A 254 -9.62 -18.06 29.52
C SER A 254 -11.12 -18.26 29.66
N ARG A 255 -11.69 -19.26 28.99
CA ARG A 255 -13.10 -19.64 29.04
C ARG A 255 -13.56 -20.12 30.40
N SER A 256 -12.69 -20.90 31.04
CA SER A 256 -13.04 -21.67 32.26
C SER A 256 -12.33 -21.16 33.51
N LYS A 257 -11.45 -20.18 33.38
CA LYS A 257 -10.64 -19.65 34.47
C LYS A 257 -10.68 -18.12 34.49
N PRO A 258 -10.61 -17.51 35.69
CA PRO A 258 -10.48 -16.06 35.80
C PRO A 258 -9.29 -15.52 35.01
N PRO A 259 -9.30 -14.24 34.60
CA PRO A 259 -8.18 -13.62 33.88
C PRO A 259 -6.90 -13.69 34.74
N VAL A 260 -5.75 -13.76 34.02
CA VAL A 260 -4.44 -13.75 34.65
C VAL A 260 -3.60 -12.62 34.05
N ALA A 261 -2.82 -11.94 34.89
CA ALA A 261 -1.92 -10.89 34.46
C ALA A 261 -0.50 -11.44 34.25
N VAL A 262 0.08 -11.22 33.09
CA VAL A 262 1.47 -11.57 32.80
C VAL A 262 2.33 -10.39 33.22
N VAL A 263 3.13 -10.59 34.28
CA VAL A 263 3.93 -9.54 34.88
C VAL A 263 5.39 -9.95 34.98
N GLU A 264 6.30 -9.05 34.64
CA GLU A 264 7.71 -9.18 34.93
C GLU A 264 8.03 -8.39 36.21
N TYR A 265 8.70 -9.05 37.15
CA TYR A 265 9.09 -8.47 38.43
C TYR A 265 10.46 -9.04 38.86
N GLU A 266 11.05 -8.48 39.91
CA GLU A 266 12.31 -8.96 40.45
C GLU A 266 12.12 -10.08 41.45
N GLU A 267 12.87 -11.17 41.32
CA GLU A 267 12.87 -12.32 42.24
C GLU A 267 14.28 -12.53 42.77
N LYS A 268 14.38 -12.75 44.09
CA LYS A 268 15.64 -13.10 44.77
C LYS A 268 15.92 -14.59 44.59
N GLY A 269 16.92 -14.93 43.82
CA GLY A 269 17.40 -16.28 43.59
C GLY A 269 18.70 -16.56 44.38
N ALA A 270 19.23 -17.78 44.28
CA ALA A 270 20.48 -18.19 44.94
C ALA A 270 21.70 -17.39 44.46
N SER A 271 21.69 -16.90 43.22
CA SER A 271 22.76 -16.12 42.58
C SER A 271 22.57 -14.61 42.55
N GLY A 272 21.52 -14.10 43.23
CA GLY A 272 21.19 -12.67 43.27
C GLY A 272 19.77 -12.36 42.82
N ILE A 273 19.45 -11.07 42.66
CA ILE A 273 18.18 -10.60 42.20
C ILE A 273 18.15 -10.65 40.68
N ARG A 274 17.12 -11.27 40.10
CA ARG A 274 16.91 -11.36 38.65
C ARG A 274 15.47 -11.05 38.29
N ARG A 275 15.22 -10.57 37.10
CA ARG A 275 13.86 -10.37 36.59
C ARG A 275 13.25 -11.69 36.17
N LYS A 276 11.98 -11.87 36.55
CA LYS A 276 11.22 -13.06 36.23
C LYS A 276 9.83 -12.70 35.75
N ARG A 277 9.42 -13.32 34.67
CA ARG A 277 8.07 -13.25 34.12
C ARG A 277 7.22 -14.32 34.75
N ARG A 278 5.97 -13.93 35.18
CA ARG A 278 5.04 -14.85 35.79
C ARG A 278 3.58 -14.45 35.53
N LYS A 279 2.69 -15.43 35.47
CA LYS A 279 1.25 -15.23 35.39
C LYS A 279 0.73 -15.08 36.82
N LEU A 280 0.25 -13.89 37.17
CA LEU A 280 -0.35 -13.56 38.41
C LEU A 280 -1.85 -13.79 38.37
N ARG A 281 -2.40 -14.25 39.50
CA ARG A 281 -3.84 -14.46 39.75
C ARG A 281 -4.32 -13.56 40.86
N LEU A 282 -5.65 -13.43 40.98
CA LEU A 282 -6.27 -12.75 42.09
C LEU A 282 -5.77 -13.35 43.42
N GLY A 283 -5.33 -12.51 44.36
CA GLY A 283 -4.80 -12.89 45.64
C GLY A 283 -3.30 -13.25 45.65
N ASP A 284 -2.61 -13.32 44.54
CA ASP A 284 -1.16 -13.56 44.52
C ASP A 284 -0.42 -12.41 45.20
N ASN A 285 0.54 -12.78 46.07
CA ASN A 285 1.33 -11.84 46.86
C ASN A 285 2.76 -11.74 46.29
N LEU A 286 3.12 -10.60 45.72
CA LEU A 286 4.42 -10.40 45.10
C LEU A 286 5.57 -10.41 46.10
N TYR A 287 5.33 -10.04 47.38
CA TYR A 287 6.38 -10.16 48.40
C TYR A 287 6.83 -11.63 48.58
N GLU A 288 5.86 -12.55 48.64
CA GLU A 288 6.16 -13.97 48.74
C GLU A 288 6.79 -14.53 47.47
N LEU A 289 6.21 -14.17 46.31
CA LEU A 289 6.67 -14.62 45.00
C LEU A 289 8.07 -14.11 44.63
N SER A 290 8.44 -12.94 45.12
CA SER A 290 9.77 -12.35 44.92
C SER A 290 10.89 -12.92 45.80
N GLY A 291 10.55 -13.83 46.72
CA GLY A 291 11.51 -14.33 47.75
C GLY A 291 11.75 -13.34 48.89
N GLY A 292 10.77 -12.55 49.20
CA GLY A 292 10.77 -11.63 50.35
C GLY A 292 11.46 -10.28 50.06
N LEU A 293 11.46 -9.81 48.84
CA LEU A 293 12.01 -8.50 48.51
C LEU A 293 11.09 -7.38 49.10
N ALA A 294 11.67 -6.53 49.93
CA ALA A 294 10.95 -5.50 50.72
C ALA A 294 10.15 -4.52 49.84
N GLN A 295 10.62 -4.24 48.62
CA GLN A 295 9.94 -3.36 47.68
C GLN A 295 8.56 -3.86 47.25
N TYR A 296 8.28 -5.15 47.38
CA TYR A 296 6.97 -5.73 47.02
C TYR A 296 6.05 -5.93 48.21
N GLN A 297 6.39 -5.37 49.37
CA GLN A 297 5.55 -5.45 50.54
C GLN A 297 4.23 -4.72 50.30
N GLY A 298 3.09 -5.40 50.52
CA GLY A 298 1.76 -4.86 50.23
C GLY A 298 1.25 -5.01 48.80
N PHE A 299 2.06 -5.58 47.89
CA PHE A 299 1.62 -5.88 46.53
C PHE A 299 0.89 -7.22 46.47
N VAL A 300 -0.39 -7.23 46.84
CA VAL A 300 -1.29 -8.37 46.69
C VAL A 300 -2.28 -8.03 45.58
N VAL A 301 -2.42 -8.92 44.58
CA VAL A 301 -3.35 -8.72 43.49
C VAL A 301 -4.77 -8.62 43.98
N SER A 302 -5.39 -7.45 43.85
CA SER A 302 -6.77 -7.16 44.28
C SER A 302 -7.80 -7.29 43.18
N ASP A 303 -7.42 -7.02 41.92
CA ASP A 303 -8.28 -7.16 40.75
C ASP A 303 -7.47 -7.30 39.44
N ILE A 304 -8.06 -8.03 38.49
CA ILE A 304 -7.56 -8.14 37.12
C ILE A 304 -8.72 -7.90 36.15
N ASP A 305 -8.86 -6.68 35.64
CA ASP A 305 -9.92 -6.31 34.71
C ASP A 305 -9.47 -6.45 33.27
N ALA A 306 -9.89 -7.54 32.63
CA ALA A 306 -9.56 -7.82 31.24
C ALA A 306 -10.31 -6.92 30.22
N ARG A 307 -11.27 -6.09 30.62
CA ARG A 307 -12.02 -5.18 29.75
C ARG A 307 -11.19 -3.93 29.42
N VAL A 308 -10.42 -3.50 30.44
CA VAL A 308 -9.55 -2.31 30.33
C VAL A 308 -8.08 -2.66 30.45
N ASP A 309 -7.74 -3.98 30.41
CA ASP A 309 -6.38 -4.51 30.50
C ASP A 309 -5.60 -3.96 31.71
N GLN A 310 -6.24 -3.97 32.86
CA GLN A 310 -5.74 -3.38 34.12
C GLN A 310 -5.48 -4.44 35.20
N LEU A 311 -4.38 -4.25 35.91
CA LEU A 311 -4.01 -5.00 37.11
C LEU A 311 -3.98 -4.04 38.28
N SER A 312 -4.70 -4.36 39.34
CA SER A 312 -4.77 -3.57 40.60
C SER A 312 -4.21 -4.36 41.78
N PHE A 313 -3.54 -3.67 42.68
CA PHE A 313 -3.00 -4.22 43.92
C PHE A 313 -3.66 -3.60 45.15
N THR A 314 -3.63 -4.33 46.28
CA THR A 314 -4.23 -3.88 47.54
C THR A 314 -3.62 -2.59 48.11
N ASN A 315 -2.38 -2.25 47.73
CA ASN A 315 -1.72 -1.01 48.10
C ASN A 315 -2.14 0.21 47.25
N GLY A 316 -3.14 0.04 46.34
CA GLY A 316 -3.64 1.11 45.49
C GLY A 316 -2.85 1.34 44.20
N VAL A 317 -1.84 0.53 43.92
CA VAL A 317 -1.13 0.57 42.66
C VAL A 317 -1.99 -0.07 41.57
N GLU A 318 -2.13 0.63 40.46
CA GLU A 318 -2.85 0.17 39.28
C GLU A 318 -1.93 0.28 38.04
N LEU A 319 -1.89 -0.79 37.26
CA LEU A 319 -1.11 -0.88 36.01
C LEU A 319 -2.02 -1.22 34.86
N THR A 320 -1.82 -0.57 33.74
CA THR A 320 -2.39 -0.95 32.45
C THR A 320 -1.34 -1.68 31.62
N VAL A 321 -1.74 -2.56 30.72
CA VAL A 321 -0.80 -3.28 29.86
C VAL A 321 0.13 -2.30 29.15
N GLY A 322 1.43 -2.56 29.25
CA GLY A 322 2.51 -1.67 28.78
C GLY A 322 3.07 -0.75 29.86
N ASP A 323 2.45 -0.63 31.02
CA ASP A 323 2.96 0.19 32.12
C ASP A 323 4.14 -0.47 32.85
N ILE A 324 5.13 0.34 33.17
CA ILE A 324 6.28 -0.02 33.99
C ILE A 324 6.29 0.87 35.20
N THR A 325 6.41 0.26 36.38
CA THR A 325 6.67 0.97 37.64
C THR A 325 8.17 1.16 37.84
N ALA A 326 8.55 2.09 38.67
CA ALA A 326 9.91 2.46 39.00
C ALA A 326 10.65 3.32 37.97
N ASP A 327 11.67 4.00 38.46
CA ASP A 327 12.60 4.79 37.63
C ASP A 327 13.60 3.82 36.99
N ILE A 328 13.20 3.31 35.80
CA ILE A 328 14.04 2.33 35.09
C ILE A 328 15.14 3.01 34.30
N SER A 329 16.30 2.38 34.26
CA SER A 329 17.37 2.83 33.36
C SER A 329 16.94 2.72 31.90
N GLU A 330 17.42 3.62 31.07
CA GLU A 330 17.20 3.58 29.61
C GLU A 330 17.49 2.18 29.02
N LYS A 331 18.52 1.52 29.52
CA LYS A 331 18.90 0.16 29.13
C LYS A 331 17.72 -0.82 29.24
N VAL A 332 17.00 -0.78 30.35
CA VAL A 332 15.83 -1.67 30.61
C VAL A 332 14.70 -1.38 29.67
N LEU A 333 14.41 -0.11 29.45
CA LEU A 333 13.37 0.31 28.49
C LEU A 333 13.69 -0.21 27.10
N ARG A 334 14.93 -0.08 26.65
CA ARG A 334 15.38 -0.58 25.34
C ARG A 334 15.28 -2.10 25.24
N GLN A 335 15.62 -2.82 26.29
CA GLN A 335 15.48 -4.28 26.35
C GLN A 335 14.01 -4.70 26.20
N ILE A 336 13.09 -4.01 26.89
CA ILE A 336 11.65 -4.28 26.76
C ILE A 336 11.15 -3.97 25.33
N GLN A 337 11.58 -2.86 24.75
CA GLN A 337 11.22 -2.51 23.38
C GLN A 337 11.69 -3.57 22.37
N ILE A 338 12.91 -4.06 22.50
CA ILE A 338 13.48 -5.12 21.66
C ILE A 338 12.65 -6.40 21.81
N ARG A 339 12.32 -6.80 23.05
CA ARG A 339 11.47 -7.97 23.34
C ARG A 339 10.11 -7.86 22.67
N GLU A 340 9.43 -6.74 22.87
CA GLU A 340 8.10 -6.52 22.29
C GLU A 340 8.12 -6.53 20.75
N ALA A 341 9.19 -6.00 20.15
CA ALA A 341 9.39 -6.07 18.71
C ALA A 341 9.58 -7.52 18.22
N ILE A 342 10.34 -8.33 18.95
CA ILE A 342 10.55 -9.75 18.63
C ILE A 342 9.24 -10.53 18.75
N LYS A 343 8.44 -10.29 19.78
CA LYS A 343 7.12 -10.91 19.97
C LYS A 343 6.17 -10.55 18.83
N ALA A 344 6.08 -9.26 18.51
CA ALA A 344 5.26 -8.79 17.40
C ALA A 344 5.69 -9.43 16.08
N HIS A 345 7.00 -9.56 15.87
CA HIS A 345 7.56 -10.24 14.70
C HIS A 345 7.13 -11.71 14.62
N PHE A 346 7.40 -12.50 15.68
CA PHE A 346 7.05 -13.93 15.68
C PHE A 346 5.56 -14.15 15.47
N LYS A 347 4.71 -13.38 16.15
CA LYS A 347 3.26 -13.42 15.97
C LYS A 347 2.86 -13.17 14.51
N LYS A 348 3.41 -12.12 13.90
CA LYS A 348 3.09 -11.75 12.52
C LYS A 348 3.67 -12.75 11.52
N GLU A 349 4.91 -13.22 11.75
CA GLU A 349 5.57 -14.19 10.88
C GLU A 349 4.83 -15.53 10.88
N GLN A 350 4.41 -16.03 12.04
CA GLN A 350 3.61 -17.25 12.17
C GLN A 350 2.29 -17.16 11.37
N GLN A 351 1.61 -16.00 11.45
CA GLN A 351 0.36 -15.78 10.69
C GLN A 351 0.56 -15.76 9.17
N LEU A 352 1.71 -15.25 8.71
CA LEU A 352 1.95 -15.01 7.29
C LEU A 352 2.84 -16.07 6.62
N PHE A 353 3.49 -16.93 7.41
CA PHE A 353 4.42 -17.95 6.91
C PHE A 353 3.77 -18.91 5.91
N SER A 354 2.59 -19.43 6.24
CA SER A 354 1.84 -20.33 5.36
C SER A 354 1.36 -19.66 4.06
N GLN A 355 1.31 -18.33 4.02
CA GLN A 355 0.96 -17.54 2.83
C GLN A 355 2.20 -17.19 2.00
N GLY A 356 3.37 -17.69 2.37
CA GLY A 356 4.63 -17.41 1.67
C GLY A 356 5.09 -15.95 1.82
N ILE A 357 4.71 -15.25 2.91
CA ILE A 357 5.08 -13.87 3.15
C ILE A 357 6.11 -13.81 4.26
N LYS A 358 7.34 -13.39 3.93
CA LYS A 358 8.39 -13.18 4.92
C LYS A 358 8.19 -11.86 5.65
N VAL A 359 8.34 -11.87 6.96
CA VAL A 359 8.23 -10.69 7.82
C VAL A 359 9.62 -10.10 8.07
N LEU A 360 9.74 -8.78 8.03
CA LEU A 360 10.93 -8.03 8.41
C LEU A 360 10.60 -7.05 9.53
N THR A 361 11.53 -6.92 10.48
CA THR A 361 11.47 -5.93 11.56
C THR A 361 12.61 -4.92 11.41
N LEU A 362 12.29 -3.64 11.59
CA LEU A 362 13.23 -2.53 11.48
C LEU A 362 13.43 -1.86 12.84
N PHE A 363 14.68 -1.83 13.32
CA PHE A 363 15.07 -1.10 14.51
C PHE A 363 15.80 0.19 14.11
N PHE A 364 15.32 1.33 14.57
CA PHE A 364 16.00 2.60 14.44
C PHE A 364 16.83 2.88 15.70
N ILE A 365 18.13 3.05 15.53
CA ILE A 365 19.06 3.36 16.61
C ILE A 365 19.73 4.72 16.40
N ASP A 366 20.31 5.27 17.46
CA ASP A 366 21.01 6.55 17.49
C ASP A 366 22.51 6.46 17.30
N GLU A 367 23.14 5.37 17.74
CA GLU A 367 24.58 5.15 17.70
C GLU A 367 24.92 3.75 17.16
N VAL A 368 25.78 3.69 16.16
CA VAL A 368 26.24 2.44 15.56
C VAL A 368 27.00 1.58 16.59
N ALA A 369 27.74 2.21 17.50
CA ALA A 369 28.48 1.52 18.55
C ALA A 369 27.60 0.70 19.51
N LYS A 370 26.32 1.06 19.65
CA LYS A 370 25.34 0.27 20.43
C LYS A 370 24.96 -1.06 19.75
N TYR A 371 25.14 -1.15 18.44
CA TYR A 371 24.89 -2.38 17.69
C TYR A 371 26.19 -3.14 17.38
N ARG A 372 27.26 -2.45 16.96
CA ARG A 372 28.53 -3.06 16.56
C ARG A 372 29.70 -2.25 17.05
N GLN A 373 30.65 -2.91 17.72
CA GLN A 373 31.91 -2.34 18.20
C GLN A 373 33.09 -3.05 17.55
N TYR A 374 34.27 -2.45 17.68
CA TYR A 374 35.52 -3.01 17.15
C TYR A 374 36.58 -2.88 18.23
N ASP A 375 37.16 -4.02 18.60
CA ASP A 375 38.33 -4.10 19.49
C ASP A 375 39.52 -4.73 18.79
N ASP A 376 40.57 -5.07 19.56
CA ASP A 376 41.79 -5.70 19.04
C ASP A 376 41.55 -7.12 18.52
N SER A 377 40.48 -7.79 18.92
CA SER A 377 40.08 -9.12 18.46
C SER A 377 39.20 -9.07 17.18
N GLY A 378 38.77 -7.90 16.77
CA GLY A 378 37.97 -7.69 15.59
C GLY A 378 36.59 -7.06 15.84
N GLU A 379 35.58 -7.59 15.21
CA GLU A 379 34.20 -7.13 15.29
C GLU A 379 33.49 -7.77 16.49
N VAL A 380 32.88 -6.94 17.36
CA VAL A 380 32.21 -7.36 18.60
C VAL A 380 30.77 -6.83 18.60
N ALA A 381 29.83 -7.65 19.08
CA ALA A 381 28.45 -7.26 19.27
C ALA A 381 28.31 -6.11 20.27
N GLY A 382 27.65 -5.04 19.89
CA GLY A 382 27.30 -3.94 20.78
C GLY A 382 26.13 -4.30 21.71
N GLU A 383 25.82 -3.39 22.62
CA GLU A 383 24.80 -3.60 23.65
C GLU A 383 23.44 -4.02 23.08
N TYR A 384 22.96 -3.36 22.02
CA TYR A 384 21.66 -3.69 21.42
C TYR A 384 21.66 -5.04 20.70
N ALA A 385 22.78 -5.42 20.07
CA ALA A 385 22.90 -6.74 19.45
C ALA A 385 22.86 -7.85 20.52
N GLN A 386 23.58 -7.66 21.63
CA GLN A 386 23.58 -8.60 22.75
C GLN A 386 22.18 -8.73 23.37
N MET A 387 21.52 -7.60 23.66
CA MET A 387 20.14 -7.61 24.16
C MET A 387 19.18 -8.31 23.19
N PHE A 388 19.33 -8.07 21.89
CA PHE A 388 18.51 -8.71 20.88
C PHE A 388 18.71 -10.23 20.88
N GLU A 389 19.94 -10.71 20.88
CA GLU A 389 20.24 -12.15 20.87
C GLU A 389 19.72 -12.85 22.15
N GLU A 390 19.86 -12.21 23.30
CA GLU A 390 19.31 -12.70 24.56
C GLU A 390 17.77 -12.81 24.53
N GLU A 391 17.10 -11.74 24.15
CA GLU A 391 15.63 -11.70 24.10
C GLU A 391 15.09 -12.60 22.97
N TYR A 392 15.76 -12.65 21.81
CA TYR A 392 15.38 -13.54 20.73
C TYR A 392 15.41 -15.02 21.14
N ASN A 393 16.49 -15.46 21.80
CA ASN A 393 16.60 -16.84 22.29
C ASN A 393 15.55 -17.15 23.35
N ARG A 394 15.21 -16.17 24.21
CA ARG A 394 14.18 -16.31 25.24
C ARG A 394 12.80 -16.50 24.61
N GLU A 395 12.42 -15.63 23.68
CA GLU A 395 11.12 -15.68 23.00
C GLU A 395 11.03 -16.91 22.07
N LEU A 396 12.13 -17.26 21.39
CA LEU A 396 12.19 -18.47 20.58
C LEU A 396 11.89 -19.72 21.42
N ASN A 397 12.47 -19.85 22.61
CA ASN A 397 12.21 -20.99 23.51
C ASN A 397 10.72 -21.06 23.92
N GLU A 398 10.04 -19.92 24.08
CA GLU A 398 8.62 -19.89 24.40
C GLU A 398 7.76 -20.34 23.21
N VAL A 399 8.08 -19.88 22.00
CA VAL A 399 7.40 -20.29 20.77
C VAL A 399 7.59 -21.78 20.48
N MET A 400 8.75 -22.35 20.83
CA MET A 400 9.12 -23.73 20.49
C MET A 400 8.55 -24.81 21.41
N THR A 401 7.80 -24.45 22.45
CA THR A 401 7.43 -25.41 23.52
C THR A 401 6.30 -26.39 23.16
N LEU A 402 5.55 -26.25 22.09
CA LEU A 402 4.28 -26.98 21.94
C LEU A 402 3.99 -27.69 20.61
N GLU A 403 4.64 -27.39 19.49
CA GLU A 403 4.23 -27.94 18.18
C GLU A 403 5.41 -28.15 17.21
N ASP A 404 5.33 -29.16 16.35
CA ASP A 404 6.30 -29.44 15.27
C ASP A 404 5.70 -29.04 13.91
N SER A 405 5.39 -27.74 13.73
CA SER A 405 4.91 -27.19 12.47
C SER A 405 6.08 -26.89 11.49
N ASP A 406 5.74 -26.63 10.21
CA ASP A 406 6.73 -26.20 9.21
C ASP A 406 7.41 -24.89 9.63
N TYR A 407 6.67 -24.00 10.28
CA TYR A 407 7.21 -22.74 10.83
C TYR A 407 8.24 -23.01 11.94
N HIS A 408 7.95 -23.93 12.86
CA HIS A 408 8.91 -24.30 13.92
C HIS A 408 10.17 -24.93 13.34
N ARG A 409 10.05 -25.79 12.32
CA ARG A 409 11.22 -26.36 11.62
C ARG A 409 12.05 -25.30 10.92
N TYR A 410 11.39 -24.30 10.32
CA TYR A 410 12.06 -23.14 9.73
C TYR A 410 12.85 -22.36 10.77
N LEU A 411 12.26 -22.04 11.92
CA LEU A 411 12.94 -21.31 13.01
C LEU A 411 14.14 -22.06 13.57
N LYS A 412 14.02 -23.38 13.80
CA LYS A 412 15.11 -24.24 14.28
C LYS A 412 16.32 -24.27 13.36
N GLY A 413 16.10 -24.06 12.08
CA GLY A 413 17.16 -24.07 11.05
C GLY A 413 18.04 -22.82 11.03
N ILE A 414 17.73 -21.77 11.82
CA ILE A 414 18.40 -20.47 11.74
C ILE A 414 19.11 -20.17 13.05
N ALA A 415 20.44 -19.98 12.98
CA ALA A 415 21.24 -19.51 14.12
C ALA A 415 20.90 -18.05 14.45
N THR A 416 20.80 -17.72 15.75
CA THR A 416 20.34 -16.42 16.25
C THR A 416 21.14 -15.26 15.67
N GLU A 417 22.45 -15.35 15.62
CA GLU A 417 23.35 -14.30 15.10
C GLU A 417 23.19 -14.04 13.60
N LYS A 418 22.53 -14.94 12.86
CA LYS A 418 22.21 -14.77 11.44
C LYS A 418 20.84 -14.14 11.20
N THR A 419 20.02 -14.03 12.24
CA THR A 419 18.65 -13.51 12.12
C THR A 419 18.61 -12.00 11.98
N HIS A 420 19.69 -11.30 12.37
CA HIS A 420 19.75 -9.85 12.36
C HIS A 420 20.99 -9.32 11.64
N ASN A 421 20.88 -8.11 11.09
CA ASN A 421 21.98 -7.42 10.42
C ASN A 421 21.86 -5.91 10.60
N GLY A 422 23.01 -5.21 10.46
CA GLY A 422 23.10 -3.76 10.57
C GLY A 422 23.14 -3.07 9.20
N TYR A 423 22.38 -2.00 9.06
CA TYR A 423 22.40 -1.12 7.91
C TYR A 423 22.96 0.24 8.32
N PHE A 424 24.26 0.45 8.11
CA PHE A 424 25.02 1.62 8.56
C PHE A 424 26.02 2.09 7.52
N SER A 425 26.51 3.31 7.69
CA SER A 425 27.61 3.84 6.89
C SER A 425 28.90 3.06 7.16
N ILE A 426 29.71 2.84 6.11
CA ILE A 426 31.00 2.16 6.19
C ILE A 426 32.14 3.15 5.90
N ASP A 427 33.11 3.23 6.79
CA ASP A 427 34.33 3.99 6.53
C ASP A 427 35.17 3.31 5.42
N LYS A 428 35.47 4.08 4.37
CA LYS A 428 36.21 3.57 3.18
C LYS A 428 37.61 3.03 3.49
N LYS A 429 38.28 3.56 4.52
CA LYS A 429 39.67 3.20 4.86
C LYS A 429 39.72 1.99 5.79
N SER A 430 38.92 2.03 6.84
CA SER A 430 38.90 0.97 7.87
C SER A 430 37.90 -0.15 7.54
N LYS A 431 36.98 0.04 6.62
CA LYS A 431 35.82 -0.85 6.33
C LYS A 431 34.94 -1.13 7.54
N ARG A 432 35.01 -0.28 8.58
CA ARG A 432 34.22 -0.39 9.81
C ARG A 432 32.89 0.34 9.66
N LEU A 433 31.86 -0.16 10.32
CA LEU A 433 30.58 0.53 10.45
C LEU A 433 30.75 1.77 11.35
N VAL A 434 30.28 2.91 10.93
CA VAL A 434 30.45 4.19 11.62
C VAL A 434 29.17 5.00 11.60
N ASP A 435 29.03 5.89 12.58
CA ASP A 435 27.96 6.87 12.57
C ASP A 435 28.12 7.81 11.37
N PRO A 436 27.00 8.15 10.70
CA PRO A 436 27.03 9.10 9.61
C PRO A 436 27.50 10.48 10.13
N LYS A 437 28.52 11.06 9.48
CA LYS A 437 29.04 12.36 9.85
C LYS A 437 28.06 13.45 9.41
N THR A 438 27.29 13.97 10.36
CA THR A 438 26.47 15.19 10.15
C THR A 438 27.35 16.42 10.30
N LYS A 439 27.54 17.18 9.24
CA LYS A 439 28.12 18.51 9.35
C LYS A 439 27.13 19.43 10.05
N ALA A 440 27.59 20.13 11.11
CA ALA A 440 26.81 20.99 12.01
C ALA A 440 26.11 22.21 11.33
N ARG A 441 25.48 22.09 10.20
CA ARG A 441 24.63 23.04 9.46
C ARG A 441 24.18 22.53 8.08
N SER A 442 24.38 21.25 7.77
CA SER A 442 23.85 20.67 6.54
C SER A 442 23.10 19.38 6.85
N THR A 443 22.00 19.16 6.15
CA THR A 443 21.26 17.91 6.15
C THR A 443 21.97 16.82 5.31
N GLU A 444 23.24 17.04 4.94
CA GLU A 444 24.02 16.18 4.06
C GLU A 444 24.83 15.17 4.89
N THR A 445 24.61 13.89 4.62
CA THR A 445 25.43 12.77 5.11
C THR A 445 26.37 12.32 4.01
N ASP A 446 27.66 12.16 4.35
CA ASP A 446 28.68 11.55 3.47
C ASP A 446 28.46 10.01 3.45
N ASP A 447 27.29 9.54 2.98
CA ASP A 447 26.97 8.14 2.90
C ASP A 447 27.61 7.51 1.67
N VAL A 448 28.68 6.78 1.90
CA VAL A 448 29.29 5.95 0.86
C VAL A 448 29.50 4.55 1.42
N ASP A 449 28.85 3.58 0.78
CA ASP A 449 29.16 2.13 0.82
C ASP A 449 28.63 1.22 1.95
N ALA A 450 27.47 1.51 2.56
CA ALA A 450 26.75 0.51 3.39
C ALA A 450 25.70 -0.30 2.57
N TYR A 451 26.07 -0.79 1.38
CA TYR A 451 25.03 -0.94 0.34
C TYR A 451 24.67 -2.35 -0.11
N ASP A 452 25.40 -3.41 0.25
CA ASP A 452 25.31 -4.55 -0.64
C ASP A 452 24.09 -5.46 -0.47
N LEU A 453 23.70 -5.88 0.72
CA LEU A 453 22.57 -6.81 0.86
C LEU A 453 21.22 -6.10 0.93
N ILE A 454 21.15 -5.00 1.64
CA ILE A 454 19.88 -4.34 2.00
C ILE A 454 19.37 -3.45 0.87
N LEU A 455 20.25 -2.81 0.10
CA LEU A 455 19.83 -1.96 -1.03
C LEU A 455 19.94 -2.62 -2.39
N LYS A 456 21.04 -3.35 -2.63
CA LYS A 456 21.27 -3.97 -3.95
C LYS A 456 20.48 -5.26 -4.14
N ASP A 457 20.20 -5.98 -3.05
CA ASP A 457 19.60 -7.32 -3.12
C ASP A 457 18.30 -7.42 -2.29
N LYS A 458 17.43 -6.42 -2.49
CA LYS A 458 16.11 -6.35 -1.82
C LYS A 458 15.28 -7.61 -2.00
N GLU A 459 15.34 -8.24 -3.17
CA GLU A 459 14.62 -9.46 -3.50
C GLU A 459 15.11 -10.64 -2.66
N ARG A 460 16.42 -10.73 -2.43
CA ARG A 460 16.98 -11.77 -1.58
C ARG A 460 16.48 -11.68 -0.14
N LEU A 461 16.33 -10.45 0.41
CA LEU A 461 15.74 -10.24 1.72
C LEU A 461 14.30 -10.75 1.83
N LEU A 462 13.54 -10.79 0.73
CA LEU A 462 12.17 -11.31 0.71
C LEU A 462 12.13 -12.85 0.71
N SER A 463 13.23 -13.52 0.40
CA SER A 463 13.29 -14.98 0.37
C SER A 463 13.46 -15.57 1.77
N PHE A 464 12.76 -16.67 2.07
CA PHE A 464 12.95 -17.46 3.28
C PHE A 464 14.35 -18.12 3.36
N LYS A 465 15.07 -18.23 2.23
CA LYS A 465 16.44 -18.74 2.21
C LYS A 465 17.45 -17.77 2.85
N GLU A 466 17.13 -16.48 2.89
CA GLU A 466 17.92 -15.47 3.59
C GLU A 466 17.52 -15.45 5.06
N PRO A 467 18.43 -15.74 6.01
CA PRO A 467 18.09 -15.83 7.41
C PRO A 467 17.81 -14.47 8.07
N THR A 468 18.30 -13.37 7.50
CA THR A 468 18.10 -12.02 8.05
C THR A 468 16.62 -11.64 8.04
N ARG A 469 16.09 -11.33 9.21
CA ARG A 469 14.69 -10.91 9.44
C ARG A 469 14.57 -9.62 10.24
N PHE A 470 15.63 -9.29 10.99
CA PHE A 470 15.70 -8.09 11.82
C PHE A 470 16.82 -7.19 11.32
N ILE A 471 16.51 -5.92 11.14
CA ILE A 471 17.44 -4.95 10.54
C ILE A 471 17.60 -3.78 11.50
N PHE A 472 18.85 -3.52 11.90
CA PHE A 472 19.21 -2.35 12.68
C PHE A 472 19.70 -1.24 11.75
N SER A 473 19.14 -0.06 11.86
CA SER A 473 19.49 1.08 11.01
C SER A 473 19.68 2.34 11.82
N HIS A 474 20.69 3.13 11.47
CA HIS A 474 20.86 4.45 12.09
C HIS A 474 19.75 5.40 11.65
N SER A 475 19.23 6.17 12.59
CA SER A 475 18.12 7.09 12.34
C SER A 475 18.44 8.17 11.29
N ALA A 476 19.70 8.50 11.07
CA ALA A 476 20.16 9.44 10.04
C ALA A 476 20.15 8.85 8.63
N LEU A 477 20.22 7.52 8.49
CA LEU A 477 20.09 6.81 7.20
C LEU A 477 18.63 6.66 6.79
N ARG A 478 17.85 7.71 6.95
CA ARG A 478 16.39 7.73 6.83
C ARG A 478 15.87 7.55 5.41
N GLU A 479 16.73 7.58 4.40
CA GLU A 479 16.32 7.73 3.00
C GLU A 479 16.74 6.54 2.15
N GLY A 480 15.91 6.20 1.16
CA GLY A 480 16.23 5.25 0.10
C GLY A 480 15.98 3.77 0.39
N TRP A 481 15.81 3.37 1.65
CA TRP A 481 15.45 1.99 1.97
C TRP A 481 13.93 1.83 2.09
N ASP A 482 13.40 0.96 1.25
CA ASP A 482 11.97 0.69 1.14
C ASP A 482 11.77 -0.79 0.83
N ASN A 483 11.42 -1.57 1.84
CA ASN A 483 11.08 -2.97 1.65
C ASN A 483 9.58 -3.17 1.94
N PRO A 484 8.82 -3.81 1.05
CA PRO A 484 7.38 -3.99 1.22
C PRO A 484 7.04 -4.89 2.41
N ASN A 485 7.93 -5.78 2.82
CA ASN A 485 7.68 -6.76 3.87
C ASN A 485 8.12 -6.31 5.27
N VAL A 486 8.30 -5.00 5.49
CA VAL A 486 8.43 -4.47 6.86
C VAL A 486 7.07 -4.47 7.53
N PHE A 487 6.94 -5.22 8.61
CA PHE A 487 5.70 -5.33 9.40
C PHE A 487 5.85 -4.83 10.83
N VAL A 488 7.09 -4.70 11.31
CA VAL A 488 7.35 -4.19 12.65
C VAL A 488 8.42 -3.10 12.59
N ILE A 489 8.17 -2.00 13.26
CA ILE A 489 9.13 -0.90 13.44
C ILE A 489 9.30 -0.63 14.94
N CYS A 490 10.54 -0.56 15.39
CA CYS A 490 10.89 -0.22 16.75
C CYS A 490 11.92 0.90 16.78
N THR A 491 11.63 1.98 17.51
CA THR A 491 12.52 3.14 17.63
C THR A 491 13.23 3.10 18.98
N LEU A 492 14.53 2.81 18.96
CA LEU A 492 15.42 2.69 20.14
C LEU A 492 16.20 3.99 20.41
N LYS A 493 15.60 5.13 20.17
CA LYS A 493 16.20 6.46 20.39
C LYS A 493 15.23 7.37 21.12
N HIS A 494 15.73 8.46 21.72
CA HIS A 494 14.89 9.55 22.16
C HIS A 494 14.40 10.35 20.94
N SER A 495 13.09 10.40 20.76
CA SER A 495 12.48 11.12 19.64
C SER A 495 11.73 12.35 20.14
N ASP A 496 12.40 13.50 20.12
CA ASP A 496 11.76 14.79 20.41
C ASP A 496 11.19 15.47 19.15
N ASN A 497 11.26 14.82 17.98
CA ASN A 497 10.92 15.46 16.70
C ASN A 497 9.79 14.73 15.97
N THR A 498 8.61 15.35 15.88
CA THR A 498 7.38 14.86 15.26
C THR A 498 7.55 14.56 13.75
N ILE A 499 8.32 15.38 13.02
CA ILE A 499 8.58 15.17 11.57
C ILE A 499 9.28 13.82 11.30
N SER A 500 10.03 13.32 12.27
CA SER A 500 10.72 12.04 12.19
C SER A 500 9.76 10.84 12.17
N ARG A 501 8.68 10.89 12.95
CA ARG A 501 7.77 9.73 13.15
C ARG A 501 7.07 9.30 11.88
N ARG A 502 6.45 10.25 11.17
CA ARG A 502 5.75 9.93 9.90
C ARG A 502 6.70 9.34 8.86
N GLN A 503 7.93 9.87 8.78
CA GLN A 503 8.93 9.36 7.85
C GLN A 503 9.43 7.96 8.24
N GLU A 504 9.54 7.65 9.52
CA GLU A 504 9.93 6.32 10.03
C GLU A 504 8.81 5.31 9.78
N VAL A 505 7.58 5.65 10.16
CA VAL A 505 6.39 4.82 9.92
C VAL A 505 6.16 4.62 8.42
N GLY A 506 6.34 5.67 7.61
CA GLY A 506 6.18 5.63 6.16
C GLY A 506 6.98 4.53 5.45
N ARG A 507 8.11 4.09 6.04
CA ARG A 507 8.94 3.01 5.48
C ARG A 507 8.28 1.64 5.55
N GLY A 508 7.40 1.43 6.51
CA GLY A 508 6.66 0.18 6.68
C GLY A 508 5.29 0.17 5.98
N LEU A 509 4.84 1.28 5.39
CA LEU A 509 3.47 1.39 4.87
C LEU A 509 3.22 0.65 3.55
N ARG A 510 4.25 0.23 2.82
CA ARG A 510 4.08 -0.49 1.56
C ARG A 510 3.37 -1.81 1.75
N LEU A 511 2.47 -2.15 0.82
CA LEU A 511 1.82 -3.45 0.81
C LEU A 511 2.84 -4.56 0.53
N ALA A 512 2.71 -5.66 1.28
CA ALA A 512 3.62 -6.80 1.23
C ALA A 512 3.54 -7.57 -0.09
N VAL A 513 4.59 -8.34 -0.34
CA VAL A 513 4.66 -9.30 -1.44
C VAL A 513 4.98 -10.70 -0.90
N ASN A 514 4.48 -11.73 -1.58
CA ASN A 514 4.78 -13.13 -1.27
C ASN A 514 6.08 -13.61 -1.95
N GLN A 515 6.42 -14.89 -1.78
CA GLN A 515 7.60 -15.51 -2.40
C GLN A 515 7.56 -15.55 -3.93
N LEU A 516 6.38 -15.39 -4.54
CA LEU A 516 6.21 -15.35 -5.98
C LEU A 516 6.33 -13.91 -6.54
N GLY A 517 6.50 -12.92 -5.67
CA GLY A 517 6.52 -11.51 -6.05
C GLY A 517 5.12 -10.89 -6.23
N GLU A 518 4.07 -11.61 -5.89
CA GLU A 518 2.71 -11.12 -5.96
C GLU A 518 2.43 -10.15 -4.81
N ARG A 519 1.85 -9.02 -5.13
CA ARG A 519 1.46 -7.99 -4.16
C ARG A 519 0.18 -8.39 -3.45
N MET A 520 0.17 -8.26 -2.12
CA MET A 520 -0.98 -8.58 -1.28
C MET A 520 -1.93 -7.38 -1.21
N ASP A 521 -2.61 -7.08 -2.29
CA ASP A 521 -3.45 -5.87 -2.45
C ASP A 521 -4.93 -6.16 -2.74
N ASP A 522 -5.39 -7.38 -2.52
CA ASP A 522 -6.81 -7.71 -2.60
C ASP A 522 -7.61 -6.83 -1.61
N PRO A 523 -8.55 -5.99 -2.10
CA PRO A 523 -9.30 -5.05 -1.27
C PRO A 523 -10.02 -5.67 -0.07
N MET A 524 -10.40 -6.94 -0.16
CA MET A 524 -11.09 -7.66 0.91
C MET A 524 -10.16 -8.07 2.05
N THR A 525 -8.88 -8.32 1.74
CA THR A 525 -7.92 -8.93 2.66
C THR A 525 -6.72 -8.06 2.99
N VAL A 526 -6.57 -6.95 2.27
CA VAL A 526 -5.36 -6.14 2.33
C VAL A 526 -4.98 -5.72 3.75
N HIS A 527 -5.90 -5.28 4.58
CA HIS A 527 -5.63 -4.80 5.93
C HIS A 527 -5.55 -5.92 6.99
N ASP A 528 -5.96 -7.16 6.67
CA ASP A 528 -5.72 -8.33 7.54
C ASP A 528 -4.28 -8.82 7.41
N ILE A 529 -3.76 -8.79 6.18
CA ILE A 529 -2.36 -9.13 5.90
C ILE A 529 -1.46 -7.95 6.25
N ASN A 530 -1.80 -6.78 5.74
CA ASN A 530 -0.96 -5.60 5.75
C ASN A 530 -1.25 -4.71 6.97
N GLU A 531 -0.72 -5.10 8.11
CA GLU A 531 -0.72 -4.35 9.34
C GLU A 531 0.72 -4.09 9.77
N LEU A 532 1.06 -2.82 9.97
CA LEU A 532 2.34 -2.36 10.47
C LEU A 532 2.26 -2.15 11.97
N THR A 533 3.06 -2.89 12.74
CA THR A 533 3.16 -2.70 14.18
C THR A 533 4.31 -1.77 14.53
N VAL A 534 4.02 -0.71 15.28
CA VAL A 534 5.01 0.26 15.77
C VAL A 534 5.20 0.09 17.28
N ILE A 535 6.43 -0.18 17.70
CA ILE A 535 6.80 -0.24 19.12
C ILE A 535 7.30 1.13 19.54
N ALA A 536 6.50 1.83 20.36
CA ALA A 536 6.77 3.19 20.81
C ALA A 536 7.24 3.22 22.27
N SER A 537 8.13 4.16 22.61
CA SER A 537 8.60 4.44 23.99
C SER A 537 7.72 5.44 24.73
N GLU A 538 6.51 5.63 24.27
CA GLU A 538 5.51 6.53 24.82
C GLU A 538 4.13 5.84 24.85
N SER A 539 3.16 6.45 25.51
CA SER A 539 1.84 5.86 25.55
C SER A 539 1.22 5.76 24.15
N TYR A 540 0.39 4.74 23.96
CA TYR A 540 -0.40 4.60 22.73
C TYR A 540 -1.14 5.90 22.39
N LYS A 541 -1.80 6.52 23.38
CA LYS A 541 -2.57 7.74 23.19
C LYS A 541 -1.72 8.91 22.70
N ASP A 542 -0.54 9.11 23.28
CA ASP A 542 0.35 10.22 22.91
C ASP A 542 0.91 10.02 21.51
N PHE A 543 1.35 8.80 21.18
CA PHE A 543 1.83 8.46 19.86
C PHE A 543 0.77 8.67 18.78
N VAL A 544 -0.44 8.16 19.01
CA VAL A 544 -1.56 8.26 18.05
C VAL A 544 -1.98 9.72 17.86
N THR A 545 -2.13 10.47 18.96
CA THR A 545 -2.48 11.90 18.89
C THR A 545 -1.45 12.69 18.08
N ALA A 546 -0.17 12.44 18.29
CA ALA A 546 0.90 13.12 17.56
C ALA A 546 0.90 12.73 16.07
N LEU A 547 0.74 11.44 15.75
CA LEU A 547 0.71 10.97 14.37
C LEU A 547 -0.52 11.48 13.60
N GLN A 548 -1.70 11.42 14.22
CA GLN A 548 -2.94 11.94 13.63
C GLN A 548 -2.87 13.46 13.42
N LYS A 549 -2.27 14.19 14.35
CA LYS A 549 -2.02 15.61 14.18
C LYS A 549 -1.09 15.89 13.00
N ASP A 550 0.01 15.16 12.87
CA ASP A 550 0.92 15.30 11.73
C ASP A 550 0.21 15.03 10.39
N ILE A 551 -0.68 14.04 10.35
CA ILE A 551 -1.50 13.75 9.16
C ILE A 551 -2.44 14.93 8.89
N ALA A 552 -3.20 15.39 9.89
CA ALA A 552 -4.17 16.48 9.75
C ALA A 552 -3.53 17.81 9.32
N ASP A 553 -2.33 18.12 9.85
CA ASP A 553 -1.58 19.32 9.47
C ASP A 553 -1.16 19.29 7.99
N ASN A 554 -0.83 18.13 7.46
CA ASN A 554 -0.50 17.96 6.04
C ASN A 554 -1.75 17.94 5.13
N LEU A 555 -2.94 17.71 5.67
CA LEU A 555 -4.22 17.77 4.95
C LEU A 555 -4.84 19.19 4.98
N SER A 556 -4.09 20.21 5.34
CA SER A 556 -4.57 21.60 5.50
C SER A 556 -5.14 22.21 4.21
N GLU A 557 -4.71 21.72 3.04
CA GLU A 557 -5.22 22.15 1.72
C GLU A 557 -6.57 21.53 1.33
N ARG A 558 -7.07 20.53 2.08
CA ARG A 558 -8.40 19.98 1.81
C ARG A 558 -9.51 20.95 2.20
N PRO A 559 -10.59 21.03 1.41
CA PRO A 559 -11.80 21.73 1.83
C PRO A 559 -12.25 21.25 3.20
N ARG A 560 -12.67 22.15 4.05
CA ARG A 560 -13.15 21.82 5.40
C ARG A 560 -14.68 21.84 5.51
N LYS A 561 -15.35 22.47 4.54
CA LYS A 561 -16.79 22.67 4.51
C LYS A 561 -17.40 22.06 3.25
N ALA A 562 -18.53 21.41 3.42
CA ALA A 562 -19.33 20.84 2.35
C ALA A 562 -20.56 21.74 2.08
N ASP A 563 -20.33 23.03 1.85
CA ASP A 563 -21.36 24.03 1.58
C ASP A 563 -21.73 24.13 0.08
N GLU A 564 -22.72 24.98 -0.25
CA GLU A 564 -23.15 25.18 -1.63
C GLU A 564 -22.00 25.73 -2.52
N ASP A 565 -21.14 26.58 -1.98
CA ASP A 565 -20.03 27.19 -2.72
C ASP A 565 -18.96 26.16 -3.06
N TYR A 566 -18.74 25.18 -2.20
CA TYR A 566 -17.80 24.07 -2.45
C TYR A 566 -18.23 23.21 -3.64
N PHE A 567 -19.51 22.88 -3.75
CA PHE A 567 -20.01 22.02 -4.83
C PHE A 567 -20.17 22.74 -6.16
N LYS A 568 -20.49 24.03 -6.14
CA LYS A 568 -20.73 24.82 -7.34
C LYS A 568 -19.49 24.85 -8.26
N GLY A 569 -19.73 24.64 -9.56
CA GLY A 569 -18.66 24.64 -10.57
C GLY A 569 -17.80 23.39 -10.61
N LYS A 570 -18.09 22.38 -9.77
CA LYS A 570 -17.42 21.07 -9.88
C LYS A 570 -17.89 20.33 -11.12
N LEU A 571 -17.04 19.49 -11.68
CA LEU A 571 -17.39 18.64 -12.81
C LEU A 571 -17.86 17.27 -12.33
N LEU A 572 -19.02 16.86 -12.81
CA LEU A 572 -19.55 15.50 -12.66
C LEU A 572 -19.54 14.82 -14.02
N VAL A 573 -19.29 13.52 -14.04
CA VAL A 573 -19.32 12.71 -15.25
C VAL A 573 -20.35 11.60 -15.04
N ASN A 574 -21.31 11.43 -15.90
CA ASN A 574 -22.29 10.36 -15.78
C ASN A 574 -21.71 9.02 -16.31
N ASP A 575 -22.46 7.93 -16.14
CA ASP A 575 -22.05 6.60 -16.60
C ASP A 575 -21.85 6.51 -18.13
N ALA A 576 -22.36 7.49 -18.89
CA ALA A 576 -22.15 7.60 -20.32
C ALA A 576 -20.88 8.40 -20.69
N GLY A 577 -20.16 8.95 -19.71
CA GLY A 577 -18.96 9.75 -19.89
C GLY A 577 -19.22 11.21 -20.24
N GLU A 578 -20.44 11.70 -20.07
CA GLU A 578 -20.80 13.11 -20.34
C GLU A 578 -20.43 13.97 -19.11
N GLU A 579 -19.67 15.03 -19.37
CA GLU A 579 -19.26 16.00 -18.35
C GLU A 579 -20.38 17.04 -18.11
N THR A 580 -20.74 17.24 -16.86
CA THR A 580 -21.74 18.24 -16.44
C THR A 580 -21.17 19.07 -15.30
N GLU A 581 -21.23 20.39 -15.44
CA GLU A 581 -20.83 21.30 -14.36
C GLU A 581 -21.96 21.41 -13.33
N VAL A 582 -21.61 21.30 -12.04
CA VAL A 582 -22.55 21.46 -10.94
C VAL A 582 -23.07 22.91 -10.92
N THR A 583 -24.31 23.07 -11.32
CA THR A 583 -24.99 24.36 -11.28
C THR A 583 -25.31 24.78 -9.85
N ALA A 584 -25.61 26.05 -9.61
CA ALA A 584 -26.07 26.55 -8.30
C ALA A 584 -27.31 25.80 -7.78
N ALA A 585 -28.20 25.37 -8.66
CA ALA A 585 -29.39 24.59 -8.30
C ALA A 585 -29.00 23.18 -7.81
N MET A 586 -28.09 22.50 -8.53
CA MET A 586 -27.54 21.17 -8.15
C MET A 586 -26.74 21.25 -6.85
N ALA A 587 -25.88 22.28 -6.69
CA ALA A 587 -25.11 22.48 -5.47
C ALA A 587 -26.02 22.63 -4.24
N LYS A 588 -27.08 23.41 -4.37
CA LYS A 588 -28.11 23.59 -3.33
C LYS A 588 -28.87 22.29 -3.03
N GLU A 589 -29.12 21.47 -4.02
CA GLU A 589 -29.78 20.18 -3.87
C GLU A 589 -28.90 19.18 -3.15
N ILE A 590 -27.60 19.12 -3.47
CA ILE A 590 -26.60 18.31 -2.76
C ILE A 590 -26.50 18.77 -1.30
N TYR A 591 -26.36 20.06 -1.08
CA TYR A 591 -26.25 20.63 0.28
C TYR A 591 -27.48 20.33 1.13
N ARG A 592 -28.70 20.47 0.55
CA ARG A 592 -29.96 20.10 1.23
C ARG A 592 -30.03 18.61 1.57
N TYR A 593 -29.52 17.74 0.69
CA TYR A 593 -29.42 16.32 0.95
C TYR A 593 -28.54 16.05 2.17
N LEU A 594 -27.38 16.68 2.26
CA LEU A 594 -26.47 16.54 3.40
C LEU A 594 -27.12 17.00 4.71
N LEU A 595 -27.74 18.17 4.72
CA LEU A 595 -28.45 18.71 5.90
C LEU A 595 -29.61 17.85 6.32
N LYS A 596 -30.41 17.36 5.37
CA LYS A 596 -31.63 16.57 5.67
C LYS A 596 -31.32 15.26 6.39
N HIS A 597 -30.15 14.70 6.13
CA HIS A 597 -29.75 13.40 6.67
C HIS A 597 -28.71 13.52 7.79
N ASP A 598 -28.50 14.72 8.34
CA ASP A 598 -27.48 15.00 9.38
C ASP A 598 -26.07 14.59 8.97
N TYR A 599 -25.77 14.65 7.65
CA TYR A 599 -24.45 14.35 7.11
C TYR A 599 -23.47 15.52 7.21
N THR A 600 -23.99 16.74 7.49
CA THR A 600 -23.21 17.92 7.84
C THR A 600 -23.69 18.51 9.16
N ASP A 601 -22.79 19.12 9.93
CA ASP A 601 -23.10 19.89 11.13
C ASP A 601 -23.48 21.35 10.81
N ASN A 602 -23.71 22.17 11.85
CA ASN A 602 -24.08 23.59 11.69
C ASN A 602 -22.99 24.47 11.10
N ASP A 603 -21.75 24.00 11.04
CA ASP A 603 -20.58 24.68 10.50
C ASP A 603 -20.18 24.09 9.13
N ASP A 604 -21.05 23.28 8.53
CA ASP A 604 -20.90 22.60 7.23
C ASP A 604 -19.78 21.53 7.20
N HIS A 605 -19.34 21.00 8.34
CA HIS A 605 -18.39 19.90 8.39
C HIS A 605 -19.12 18.56 8.21
N ILE A 606 -18.45 17.61 7.53
CA ILE A 606 -18.98 16.25 7.39
C ILE A 606 -18.97 15.55 8.75
N THR A 607 -20.10 14.94 9.11
CA THR A 607 -20.32 14.28 10.39
C THR A 607 -19.96 12.79 10.39
N ASP A 608 -19.81 12.22 11.59
CA ASP A 608 -19.64 10.78 11.77
C ASP A 608 -20.84 9.97 11.23
N THR A 609 -22.05 10.57 11.22
CA THR A 609 -23.26 9.96 10.67
C THR A 609 -23.10 9.61 9.20
N TYR A 610 -22.49 10.49 8.41
CA TYR A 610 -22.21 10.22 7.00
C TYR A 610 -21.27 9.02 6.84
N HIS A 611 -20.16 9.00 7.59
CA HIS A 611 -19.15 7.95 7.48
C HIS A 611 -19.69 6.59 7.93
N GLN A 612 -20.47 6.56 9.01
CA GLN A 612 -21.11 5.33 9.49
C GLN A 612 -22.16 4.80 8.51
N ALA A 613 -22.99 5.70 7.93
CA ALA A 613 -23.96 5.32 6.91
C ALA A 613 -23.29 4.76 5.65
N LYS A 614 -22.19 5.39 5.24
CA LYS A 614 -21.39 4.92 4.10
C LYS A 614 -20.75 3.56 4.35
N GLU A 615 -20.13 3.36 5.51
CA GLU A 615 -19.49 2.09 5.88
C GLU A 615 -20.50 0.92 5.92
N LYS A 616 -21.71 1.20 6.38
CA LYS A 616 -22.80 0.22 6.43
C LYS A 616 -23.54 0.04 5.10
N GLY A 617 -23.18 0.77 4.05
CA GLY A 617 -23.92 0.79 2.77
C GLY A 617 -25.36 1.31 2.89
N ALA A 618 -25.62 2.13 3.92
CA ALA A 618 -26.96 2.66 4.29
C ALA A 618 -27.07 4.17 4.05
N LEU A 619 -26.32 4.71 3.08
CA LEU A 619 -26.50 6.11 2.67
C LEU A 619 -27.91 6.32 2.15
N ALA A 620 -28.49 7.46 2.52
CA ALA A 620 -29.81 7.84 2.01
C ALA A 620 -29.77 8.04 0.49
N GLU A 621 -30.85 7.70 -0.20
CA GLU A 621 -30.92 7.88 -1.65
C GLU A 621 -30.80 9.35 -2.03
N LEU A 622 -30.01 9.63 -3.04
CA LEU A 622 -29.93 10.96 -3.65
C LEU A 622 -31.24 11.32 -4.38
N PRO A 623 -31.55 12.60 -4.52
CA PRO A 623 -32.61 13.06 -5.40
C PRO A 623 -32.46 12.51 -6.83
N ASP A 624 -33.59 12.25 -7.51
CA ASP A 624 -33.56 11.61 -8.85
C ASP A 624 -32.72 12.37 -9.88
N SER A 625 -32.68 13.70 -9.77
CA SER A 625 -31.84 14.58 -10.61
C SER A 625 -30.33 14.33 -10.43
N LEU A 626 -29.91 13.83 -9.27
CA LEU A 626 -28.49 13.62 -8.88
C LEU A 626 -28.07 12.16 -8.92
N LYS A 627 -29.01 11.20 -8.99
CA LYS A 627 -28.71 9.75 -9.04
C LYS A 627 -27.71 9.35 -10.13
N PRO A 628 -27.73 9.92 -11.35
CA PRO A 628 -26.74 9.57 -12.38
C PRO A 628 -25.30 9.91 -12.01
N TYR A 629 -25.10 10.70 -10.98
CA TYR A 629 -23.79 11.18 -10.51
C TYR A 629 -23.46 10.72 -9.10
N GLU A 630 -24.18 9.73 -8.56
CA GLU A 630 -24.10 9.30 -7.15
C GLU A 630 -22.67 8.99 -6.72
N ALA A 631 -21.93 8.19 -7.49
CA ALA A 631 -20.55 7.81 -7.19
C ALA A 631 -19.63 9.03 -7.09
N GLN A 632 -19.81 10.02 -7.94
CA GLN A 632 -18.94 11.20 -8.00
C GLN A 632 -19.32 12.25 -6.96
N ILE A 633 -20.61 12.41 -6.68
CA ILE A 633 -21.06 13.23 -5.55
C ILE A 633 -20.49 12.64 -4.25
N GLY A 634 -20.51 11.31 -4.09
CA GLY A 634 -19.85 10.63 -2.99
C GLY A 634 -18.35 10.95 -2.90
N GLN A 635 -17.63 10.92 -4.03
CA GLN A 635 -16.21 11.30 -4.08
C GLN A 635 -15.99 12.78 -3.73
N LEU A 636 -16.86 13.69 -4.16
CA LEU A 636 -16.78 15.10 -3.78
C LEU A 636 -16.95 15.30 -2.27
N ILE A 637 -17.93 14.62 -1.66
CA ILE A 637 -18.15 14.66 -0.22
C ILE A 637 -16.93 14.09 0.52
N ASP A 638 -16.38 12.96 0.07
CA ASP A 638 -15.19 12.33 0.64
C ASP A 638 -13.93 13.20 0.51
N SER A 639 -13.89 14.10 -0.46
CA SER A 639 -12.77 15.05 -0.63
C SER A 639 -12.77 16.16 0.42
N VAL A 640 -13.88 16.37 1.12
CA VAL A 640 -13.94 17.31 2.25
C VAL A 640 -13.33 16.64 3.48
N PHE A 641 -12.42 17.34 4.15
CA PHE A 641 -11.76 16.81 5.33
C PHE A 641 -12.76 16.64 6.49
N SER A 642 -12.72 15.48 7.11
CA SER A 642 -13.41 15.18 8.37
C SER A 642 -12.46 14.45 9.32
N ASN A 643 -12.52 14.77 10.62
CA ASN A 643 -11.72 14.06 11.62
C ASN A 643 -12.07 12.57 11.70
N ALA A 644 -13.30 12.19 11.38
CA ALA A 644 -13.74 10.80 11.33
C ALA A 644 -13.06 9.97 10.23
N GLN A 645 -12.51 10.64 9.22
CA GLN A 645 -11.77 9.98 8.14
C GLN A 645 -10.31 9.68 8.49
N LEU A 646 -9.78 10.25 9.58
CA LEU A 646 -8.39 9.99 9.97
C LEU A 646 -8.20 8.48 10.19
N PRO A 647 -7.06 7.93 9.73
CA PRO A 647 -6.80 6.50 9.87
C PRO A 647 -7.02 6.03 11.30
N HIS A 648 -7.82 4.99 11.48
CA HIS A 648 -7.94 4.32 12.76
C HIS A 648 -6.63 3.59 13.02
N ILE A 649 -5.95 3.98 14.09
CA ILE A 649 -4.69 3.36 14.52
C ILE A 649 -5.06 2.41 15.66
N ASP A 650 -4.81 1.12 15.44
CA ASP A 650 -5.16 0.08 16.41
C ASP A 650 -4.21 0.08 17.62
N ASP A 651 -4.74 -0.14 18.81
CA ASP A 651 -3.93 -0.50 19.98
C ASP A 651 -3.59 -1.99 19.88
N GLY A 652 -2.39 -2.27 19.38
CA GLY A 652 -1.95 -3.65 19.11
C GLY A 652 -1.81 -4.53 20.36
N ARG A 653 -1.91 -3.96 21.56
CA ARG A 653 -1.91 -4.70 22.84
C ARG A 653 -3.29 -5.16 23.28
N ARG A 654 -4.36 -4.53 22.80
CA ARG A 654 -5.75 -4.91 23.09
C ARG A 654 -6.28 -6.07 22.27
N THR A 655 -5.42 -6.79 21.59
CA THR A 655 -5.80 -8.00 20.85
C THR A 655 -6.21 -9.10 21.84
N LYS A 656 -7.48 -9.46 21.81
CA LYS A 656 -8.00 -10.62 22.56
C LYS A 656 -7.82 -11.87 21.71
N LEU A 657 -7.39 -12.95 22.34
CA LEU A 657 -7.33 -14.25 21.69
C LEU A 657 -8.74 -14.82 21.51
N ASN A 658 -9.03 -15.33 20.33
CA ASN A 658 -10.26 -16.06 20.03
C ASN A 658 -9.94 -17.56 19.91
N PRO A 659 -9.96 -18.32 21.02
CA PRO A 659 -9.49 -19.69 21.01
C PRO A 659 -10.46 -20.63 20.30
N LEU A 660 -9.90 -21.68 19.71
CA LEU A 660 -10.67 -22.82 19.23
C LEU A 660 -11.44 -23.47 20.39
N ASN A 661 -12.64 -23.94 20.09
CA ASN A 661 -13.51 -24.56 21.06
C ASN A 661 -13.71 -26.06 20.78
N ASP A 662 -14.50 -26.74 21.64
CA ASP A 662 -14.75 -28.18 21.51
C ASP A 662 -15.42 -28.57 20.19
N ASN A 663 -16.07 -27.60 19.52
CA ASN A 663 -16.68 -27.82 18.20
C ASN A 663 -15.63 -28.12 17.13
N PHE A 664 -14.41 -27.63 17.28
CA PHE A 664 -13.30 -27.96 16.37
C PHE A 664 -13.01 -29.46 16.34
N ASN A 665 -13.13 -30.14 17.49
CA ASN A 665 -12.87 -31.57 17.62
C ASN A 665 -14.12 -32.44 17.34
N LYS A 666 -15.27 -31.84 17.00
CA LYS A 666 -16.46 -32.61 16.63
C LYS A 666 -16.23 -33.44 15.38
N GLN A 667 -16.73 -34.65 15.40
CA GLN A 667 -16.58 -35.59 14.29
C GLN A 667 -17.13 -35.00 12.97
N GLU A 668 -18.21 -34.23 13.07
CA GLU A 668 -18.84 -33.58 11.93
C GLU A 668 -17.93 -32.51 11.29
N PHE A 669 -17.22 -31.74 12.10
CA PHE A 669 -16.28 -30.77 11.58
C PHE A 669 -15.06 -31.46 10.95
N GLN A 670 -14.52 -32.47 11.61
CA GLN A 670 -13.37 -33.22 11.10
C GLN A 670 -13.72 -33.90 9.77
N ALA A 671 -14.89 -34.53 9.67
CA ALA A 671 -15.38 -35.15 8.44
C ALA A 671 -15.65 -34.13 7.32
N LEU A 672 -16.10 -32.91 7.64
CA LEU A 672 -16.23 -31.81 6.69
C LEU A 672 -14.84 -31.40 6.16
N TRP A 673 -13.89 -31.17 7.08
CA TRP A 673 -12.55 -30.74 6.72
C TRP A 673 -11.82 -31.77 5.84
N GLU A 674 -11.87 -33.05 6.17
CA GLU A 674 -11.27 -34.12 5.36
C GLU A 674 -11.77 -34.12 3.92
N LYS A 675 -13.00 -33.67 3.68
CA LYS A 675 -13.61 -33.65 2.35
C LYS A 675 -13.23 -32.43 1.51
N ILE A 676 -12.83 -31.33 2.14
CA ILE A 676 -12.58 -30.07 1.45
C ILE A 676 -11.10 -29.64 1.46
N ASN A 677 -10.25 -30.27 2.27
CA ASN A 677 -8.88 -29.83 2.51
C ASN A 677 -7.88 -30.12 1.38
N ARG A 678 -8.31 -30.80 0.31
CA ARG A 678 -7.42 -31.14 -0.80
C ARG A 678 -7.03 -29.94 -1.60
N LYS A 679 -5.75 -29.82 -1.90
CA LYS A 679 -5.24 -28.86 -2.88
C LYS A 679 -5.46 -29.39 -4.29
N ALA A 680 -5.67 -28.51 -5.26
CA ALA A 680 -5.71 -28.85 -6.66
C ALA A 680 -4.95 -27.83 -7.51
N ALA A 681 -4.40 -28.28 -8.61
CA ALA A 681 -3.90 -27.43 -9.66
C ALA A 681 -4.97 -27.29 -10.75
N TYR A 682 -5.11 -26.11 -11.32
CA TYR A 682 -6.03 -25.96 -12.46
C TYR A 682 -5.29 -26.07 -13.78
N SER A 683 -5.98 -26.57 -14.80
CA SER A 683 -5.57 -26.52 -16.18
C SER A 683 -6.68 -25.92 -17.04
N VAL A 684 -6.30 -25.18 -18.07
CA VAL A 684 -7.25 -24.59 -19.00
C VAL A 684 -6.99 -25.17 -20.37
N ARG A 685 -7.99 -25.82 -20.94
CA ARG A 685 -7.93 -26.42 -22.30
C ARG A 685 -9.05 -25.82 -23.12
N PHE A 686 -8.74 -24.93 -24.02
CA PHE A 686 -9.72 -24.40 -24.97
C PHE A 686 -9.21 -24.52 -26.41
N ASP A 687 -10.14 -24.65 -27.34
CA ASP A 687 -9.85 -24.67 -28.77
C ASP A 687 -9.67 -23.22 -29.26
N SER A 688 -8.58 -22.98 -29.99
CA SER A 688 -8.33 -21.68 -30.62
C SER A 688 -9.42 -21.27 -31.62
N ASP A 689 -10.03 -22.21 -32.31
CA ASP A 689 -11.13 -21.94 -33.27
C ASP A 689 -12.40 -21.52 -32.55
N GLU A 690 -12.71 -22.08 -31.39
CA GLU A 690 -13.85 -21.64 -30.55
C GLU A 690 -13.62 -20.24 -30.03
N LEU A 691 -12.42 -19.93 -29.51
CA LEU A 691 -12.07 -18.57 -29.08
C LEU A 691 -12.24 -17.57 -30.22
N ILE A 692 -11.72 -17.90 -31.39
CA ILE A 692 -11.85 -17.07 -32.60
C ILE A 692 -13.32 -16.78 -32.91
N GLN A 693 -14.18 -17.80 -32.92
CA GLN A 693 -15.60 -17.63 -33.22
C GLN A 693 -16.31 -16.73 -32.19
N LYS A 694 -16.08 -16.95 -30.90
CA LYS A 694 -16.65 -16.12 -29.83
C LYS A 694 -16.17 -14.67 -29.92
N CYS A 695 -14.85 -14.46 -30.13
CA CYS A 695 -14.31 -13.11 -30.28
C CYS A 695 -14.86 -12.41 -31.52
N VAL A 696 -14.94 -13.08 -32.67
CA VAL A 696 -15.51 -12.52 -33.89
C VAL A 696 -16.97 -12.10 -33.67
N GLY A 697 -17.80 -13.00 -33.10
CA GLY A 697 -19.19 -12.70 -32.83
C GLY A 697 -19.36 -11.50 -31.87
N TYR A 698 -18.49 -11.41 -30.85
CA TYR A 698 -18.55 -10.32 -29.88
C TYR A 698 -18.04 -9.00 -30.46
N LEU A 699 -16.98 -9.00 -31.25
CA LEU A 699 -16.51 -7.85 -32.01
C LEU A 699 -17.57 -7.32 -32.96
N ASP A 700 -18.23 -8.20 -33.71
CA ASP A 700 -19.31 -7.81 -34.63
C ASP A 700 -20.55 -7.21 -33.91
N LEU A 701 -20.77 -7.58 -32.66
CA LEU A 701 -21.93 -7.11 -31.88
C LEU A 701 -21.61 -5.83 -31.09
N LYS A 702 -20.41 -5.72 -30.53
CA LYS A 702 -20.09 -4.71 -29.49
C LYS A 702 -19.06 -3.68 -29.93
N LEU A 703 -18.28 -3.92 -31.00
CA LEU A 703 -17.26 -2.97 -31.42
C LEU A 703 -17.90 -1.71 -31.97
N GLN A 704 -17.69 -0.60 -31.28
CA GLN A 704 -18.10 0.74 -31.69
C GLN A 704 -16.93 1.68 -31.60
N VAL A 705 -16.50 2.21 -32.72
CA VAL A 705 -15.37 3.12 -32.84
C VAL A 705 -15.86 4.55 -32.94
N LYS A 706 -15.33 5.41 -32.09
CA LYS A 706 -15.60 6.84 -32.12
C LYS A 706 -14.91 7.47 -33.35
N ARG A 707 -15.67 8.26 -34.12
CA ARG A 707 -15.09 8.99 -35.25
C ARG A 707 -14.14 10.06 -34.72
N LEU A 708 -13.07 10.31 -35.47
CA LEU A 708 -12.20 11.45 -35.22
C LEU A 708 -13.02 12.74 -35.46
N GLU A 709 -12.99 13.59 -34.43
CA GLU A 709 -13.56 14.92 -34.51
C GLU A 709 -12.42 15.93 -34.57
N TYR A 710 -12.53 16.91 -35.46
CA TYR A 710 -11.62 18.02 -35.52
C TYR A 710 -12.39 19.33 -35.41
N LYS A 711 -11.77 20.28 -34.73
CA LYS A 711 -12.31 21.60 -34.51
C LYS A 711 -11.72 22.54 -35.53
N ILE A 712 -12.59 23.18 -36.33
CA ILE A 712 -12.17 24.24 -37.22
C ILE A 712 -12.50 25.58 -36.56
N GLU A 713 -11.47 26.37 -36.30
CA GLU A 713 -11.64 27.76 -35.88
C GLU A 713 -11.31 28.66 -37.05
N ARG A 714 -12.29 29.43 -37.49
CA ARG A 714 -12.15 30.47 -38.51
C ARG A 714 -12.13 31.82 -37.82
N GLY A 715 -11.09 32.59 -38.05
CA GLY A 715 -10.99 33.94 -37.52
C GLY A 715 -10.27 34.86 -38.51
N GLU A 716 -10.32 36.14 -38.24
CA GLU A 716 -9.62 37.16 -39.00
C GLU A 716 -8.48 37.71 -38.16
N GLN A 717 -7.32 37.90 -38.83
CA GLN A 717 -6.19 38.55 -38.22
C GLN A 717 -6.53 40.05 -38.08
N ASN A 718 -6.35 40.59 -36.86
CA ASN A 718 -6.51 42.03 -36.66
C ASN A 718 -5.39 42.78 -37.39
N VAL A 719 -5.80 43.58 -38.38
CA VAL A 719 -4.84 44.32 -39.25
C VAL A 719 -4.12 45.41 -38.47
N ASP A 720 -4.70 45.89 -37.36
CA ASP A 720 -4.20 46.98 -36.50
C ASP A 720 -3.68 46.43 -35.14
N ALA A 721 -3.40 45.12 -35.04
CA ALA A 721 -2.92 44.54 -33.79
C ALA A 721 -1.52 45.09 -33.46
N SER A 722 -1.41 45.69 -32.27
CA SER A 722 -0.12 46.13 -31.73
C SER A 722 0.76 44.95 -31.34
N TYR A 723 2.06 45.16 -31.16
CA TYR A 723 2.95 44.13 -30.66
C TYR A 723 2.54 43.56 -29.29
N GLU A 724 1.89 44.41 -28.47
CA GLU A 724 1.35 43.98 -27.17
C GLU A 724 0.07 43.14 -27.32
N ASP A 725 -0.76 43.43 -28.31
CA ASP A 725 -1.94 42.61 -28.61
C ASP A 725 -1.56 41.24 -29.18
N LEU A 726 -0.51 41.19 -30.02
CA LEU A 726 0.09 39.93 -30.48
C LEU A 726 0.65 39.12 -29.33
N LYS A 727 1.28 39.79 -28.36
CA LYS A 727 1.87 39.15 -27.18
C LYS A 727 0.82 38.61 -26.19
N ARG A 728 -0.41 39.20 -26.20
CA ARG A 728 -1.56 38.74 -25.43
C ARG A 728 -2.40 37.70 -26.15
N GLY A 729 -2.06 37.32 -27.39
CA GLY A 729 -2.85 36.42 -28.20
C GLY A 729 -4.13 37.05 -28.81
N GLU A 730 -4.27 38.37 -28.72
CA GLU A 730 -5.42 39.12 -29.26
C GLU A 730 -5.27 39.52 -30.74
N GLY A 731 -4.17 39.10 -31.39
CA GLY A 731 -3.90 39.33 -32.81
C GLY A 731 -4.83 38.58 -33.76
N PHE A 732 -5.63 37.65 -33.26
CA PHE A 732 -6.56 36.85 -34.06
C PHE A 732 -7.92 36.75 -33.36
N THR A 733 -8.94 37.22 -34.06
CA THR A 733 -10.33 37.12 -33.53
C THR A 733 -11.04 35.95 -34.17
N VAL A 734 -11.34 34.91 -33.37
CA VAL A 734 -12.11 33.74 -33.81
C VAL A 734 -13.57 34.18 -34.02
N LYS A 735 -14.03 34.10 -35.29
CA LYS A 735 -15.41 34.46 -35.68
C LYS A 735 -16.35 33.26 -35.73
N GLU A 736 -15.82 32.08 -35.97
CA GLU A 736 -16.64 30.87 -36.13
C GLU A 736 -15.91 29.65 -35.59
N ARG A 737 -16.61 28.85 -34.84
CA ARG A 737 -16.15 27.54 -34.35
C ARG A 737 -17.07 26.46 -34.86
N ASP A 738 -16.52 25.55 -35.67
CA ASP A 738 -17.30 24.44 -36.20
C ASP A 738 -16.61 23.11 -35.81
N ASN A 739 -17.35 22.25 -35.11
CA ASN A 739 -16.89 20.91 -34.78
C ASN A 739 -17.36 19.99 -35.89
N GLN A 740 -16.40 19.58 -36.73
CA GLN A 740 -16.72 18.67 -37.83
C GLN A 740 -16.23 17.24 -37.50
N LYS A 741 -17.15 16.28 -37.72
CA LYS A 741 -16.76 14.87 -37.72
C LYS A 741 -16.03 14.56 -39.00
N TYR A 742 -14.85 14.01 -38.90
CA TYR A 742 -14.09 13.60 -40.09
C TYR A 742 -14.86 12.55 -40.89
N GLN A 743 -15.22 12.90 -42.12
CA GLN A 743 -16.05 12.02 -42.99
C GLN A 743 -15.19 11.12 -43.90
N GLY A 744 -13.89 11.36 -44.02
CA GLY A 744 -12.98 10.57 -44.83
C GLY A 744 -12.35 9.39 -44.10
N SER A 745 -11.74 8.47 -44.83
CA SER A 745 -10.86 7.47 -44.23
C SER A 745 -9.58 8.14 -43.75
N VAL A 746 -9.14 7.81 -42.52
CA VAL A 746 -7.85 8.29 -42.04
C VAL A 746 -6.76 7.48 -42.77
N HIS A 747 -6.31 8.00 -43.88
CA HIS A 747 -5.04 7.55 -44.44
C HIS A 747 -3.92 8.24 -43.66
N SER A 748 -3.54 7.64 -42.53
CA SER A 748 -2.39 8.14 -41.81
C SER A 748 -1.10 7.80 -42.60
N ALA A 749 -0.16 8.72 -42.60
CA ALA A 749 1.21 8.43 -43.01
C ALA A 749 1.92 7.41 -42.10
N VAL A 750 1.24 6.94 -41.04
CA VAL A 750 1.72 5.98 -40.08
C VAL A 750 1.17 4.60 -40.44
N THR A 751 2.06 3.70 -40.76
CA THR A 751 1.73 2.29 -40.97
C THR A 751 1.57 1.61 -39.63
N TYR A 752 0.34 1.31 -39.21
CA TYR A 752 0.08 0.55 -37.98
C TYR A 752 0.30 -0.94 -38.22
N ASP A 753 1.10 -1.60 -37.38
CA ASP A 753 1.06 -3.06 -37.27
C ASP A 753 -0.17 -3.48 -36.45
N LEU A 754 -1.36 -3.44 -37.06
CA LEU A 754 -2.62 -3.79 -36.42
C LEU A 754 -2.57 -5.16 -35.72
N ILE A 755 -2.05 -6.17 -36.44
CA ILE A 755 -1.96 -7.54 -35.91
C ILE A 755 -0.99 -7.59 -34.73
N GLY A 756 0.15 -6.91 -34.80
CA GLY A 756 1.12 -6.85 -33.72
C GLY A 756 0.56 -6.17 -32.47
N ARG A 757 -0.09 -5.02 -32.63
CA ARG A 757 -0.70 -4.27 -31.54
C ARG A 757 -1.79 -5.09 -30.82
N LEU A 758 -2.67 -5.75 -31.59
CA LEU A 758 -3.70 -6.61 -31.01
C LEU A 758 -3.10 -7.85 -30.33
N ALA A 759 -2.07 -8.48 -30.94
CA ALA A 759 -1.39 -9.64 -30.35
C ALA A 759 -0.71 -9.28 -29.02
N GLU A 760 -0.06 -8.12 -28.98
CA GLU A 760 0.59 -7.58 -27.77
C GLU A 760 -0.43 -7.31 -26.63
N GLY A 761 -1.51 -6.62 -26.95
CA GLY A 761 -2.55 -6.24 -25.98
C GLY A 761 -3.38 -7.42 -25.48
N THR A 762 -3.51 -8.49 -26.26
CA THR A 762 -4.31 -9.68 -25.90
C THR A 762 -3.49 -10.88 -25.45
N LYS A 763 -2.15 -10.84 -25.63
CA LYS A 763 -1.24 -11.97 -25.41
C LYS A 763 -1.62 -13.22 -26.22
N LEU A 764 -2.25 -13.02 -27.39
CA LEU A 764 -2.56 -14.06 -28.35
C LEU A 764 -1.55 -14.06 -29.49
N THR A 765 -1.44 -15.18 -30.21
CA THR A 765 -0.52 -15.25 -31.34
C THR A 765 -1.00 -14.36 -32.50
N ARG A 766 -0.05 -13.82 -33.28
CA ARG A 766 -0.36 -13.06 -34.52
C ARG A 766 -1.26 -13.86 -35.48
N ARG A 767 -1.09 -15.19 -35.54
CA ARG A 767 -1.93 -16.10 -36.34
C ARG A 767 -3.36 -16.10 -35.85
N THR A 768 -3.60 -16.18 -34.58
CA THR A 768 -4.94 -16.14 -33.96
C THR A 768 -5.62 -14.80 -34.25
N ILE A 769 -4.92 -13.71 -34.06
CA ILE A 769 -5.44 -12.34 -34.35
C ILE A 769 -5.77 -12.19 -35.83
N ALA A 770 -4.87 -12.61 -36.72
CA ALA A 770 -5.13 -12.56 -38.16
C ALA A 770 -6.36 -13.38 -38.56
N ALA A 771 -6.56 -14.57 -37.95
CA ALA A 771 -7.72 -15.40 -38.17
C ALA A 771 -9.02 -14.72 -37.67
N MET A 772 -8.97 -14.03 -36.50
CA MET A 772 -10.11 -13.24 -36.02
C MET A 772 -10.46 -12.11 -36.99
N LEU A 773 -9.50 -11.27 -37.34
CA LEU A 773 -9.70 -10.12 -38.21
C LEU A 773 -10.19 -10.50 -39.60
N SER A 774 -9.78 -11.67 -40.13
CA SER A 774 -10.26 -12.18 -41.42
C SER A 774 -11.71 -12.67 -41.39
N LYS A 775 -12.25 -12.99 -40.22
CA LYS A 775 -13.60 -13.53 -40.05
C LYS A 775 -14.63 -12.50 -39.57
N VAL A 776 -14.21 -11.32 -39.08
CA VAL A 776 -15.15 -10.23 -38.70
C VAL A 776 -15.86 -9.69 -39.96
N LYS A 777 -17.08 -9.17 -39.76
CA LYS A 777 -17.85 -8.55 -40.83
C LYS A 777 -17.10 -7.36 -41.46
N ALA A 778 -17.26 -7.17 -42.77
CA ALA A 778 -16.68 -6.03 -43.45
C ALA A 778 -17.10 -4.68 -42.87
N SER A 779 -18.34 -4.58 -42.33
CA SER A 779 -18.82 -3.37 -41.62
C SER A 779 -18.06 -3.11 -40.32
N THR A 780 -17.73 -4.14 -39.57
CA THR A 780 -16.95 -4.07 -38.33
C THR A 780 -15.52 -3.64 -38.64
N PHE A 781 -14.88 -4.30 -39.65
CA PHE A 781 -13.52 -3.96 -40.02
C PHE A 781 -13.38 -2.57 -40.64
N LYS A 782 -14.40 -2.08 -41.34
CA LYS A 782 -14.41 -0.70 -41.89
C LYS A 782 -14.29 0.39 -40.83
N GLN A 783 -14.67 0.10 -39.59
CA GLN A 783 -14.52 1.04 -38.48
C GLN A 783 -13.03 1.33 -38.18
N TYR A 784 -12.10 0.43 -38.56
CA TYR A 784 -10.68 0.69 -38.46
C TYR A 784 -10.24 1.95 -39.22
N ALA A 785 -10.81 2.16 -40.40
CA ALA A 785 -10.49 3.34 -41.21
C ALA A 785 -11.07 4.66 -40.63
N MET A 786 -12.00 4.57 -39.68
CA MET A 786 -12.59 5.74 -39.02
C MET A 786 -11.72 6.28 -37.91
N ASN A 787 -11.12 5.41 -37.10
CA ASN A 787 -10.19 5.74 -36.02
C ASN A 787 -9.39 4.47 -35.66
N PRO A 788 -8.19 4.28 -36.24
CA PRO A 788 -7.39 3.08 -36.02
C PRO A 788 -7.01 2.83 -34.55
N GLU A 789 -6.75 3.89 -33.80
CA GLU A 789 -6.31 3.76 -32.40
C GLU A 789 -7.47 3.33 -31.50
N ASP A 790 -8.63 3.95 -31.62
CA ASP A 790 -9.82 3.56 -30.86
C ASP A 790 -10.27 2.14 -31.26
N PHE A 791 -10.19 1.80 -32.55
CA PHE A 791 -10.45 0.43 -33.00
C PHE A 791 -9.56 -0.59 -32.28
N MET A 792 -8.25 -0.35 -32.25
CA MET A 792 -7.30 -1.26 -31.61
C MET A 792 -7.58 -1.37 -30.10
N MET A 793 -7.80 -0.26 -29.42
CA MET A 793 -8.08 -0.22 -27.99
C MET A 793 -9.36 -0.99 -27.65
N GLN A 794 -10.47 -0.73 -28.36
CA GLN A 794 -11.76 -1.40 -28.14
C GLN A 794 -11.68 -2.89 -28.49
N ALA A 795 -10.99 -3.25 -29.58
CA ALA A 795 -10.79 -4.64 -29.97
C ALA A 795 -9.98 -5.43 -28.94
N VAL A 796 -8.89 -4.87 -28.41
CA VAL A 796 -8.11 -5.50 -27.34
C VAL A 796 -8.97 -5.75 -26.12
N ARG A 797 -9.75 -4.76 -25.67
CA ARG A 797 -10.65 -4.88 -24.54
C ARG A 797 -11.66 -6.01 -24.73
N LEU A 798 -12.38 -6.01 -25.86
CA LEU A 798 -13.42 -6.99 -26.16
C LEU A 798 -12.87 -8.42 -26.31
N ILE A 799 -11.69 -8.58 -26.92
CA ILE A 799 -11.04 -9.87 -27.06
C ILE A 799 -10.61 -10.40 -25.67
N ASN A 800 -10.06 -9.55 -24.81
CA ASN A 800 -9.67 -9.96 -23.47
C ASN A 800 -10.88 -10.34 -22.60
N GLU A 801 -12.02 -9.66 -22.72
CA GLU A 801 -13.28 -10.05 -22.07
C GLU A 801 -13.69 -11.47 -22.48
N GLN A 802 -13.68 -11.78 -23.78
CA GLN A 802 -14.03 -13.11 -24.27
C GLN A 802 -13.01 -14.19 -23.89
N LYS A 803 -11.72 -13.85 -23.92
CA LYS A 803 -10.67 -14.75 -23.46
C LYS A 803 -10.84 -15.11 -21.98
N ALA A 804 -11.12 -14.15 -21.11
CA ALA A 804 -11.37 -14.40 -19.70
C ALA A 804 -12.59 -15.32 -19.50
N THR A 805 -13.67 -15.11 -20.22
CA THR A 805 -14.86 -15.96 -20.19
C THR A 805 -14.54 -17.39 -20.63
N MET A 806 -13.78 -17.57 -21.71
CA MET A 806 -13.36 -18.88 -22.21
C MET A 806 -12.46 -19.62 -21.23
N VAL A 807 -11.53 -18.93 -20.60
CA VAL A 807 -10.65 -19.50 -19.58
C VAL A 807 -11.46 -20.07 -18.42
N VAL A 808 -12.50 -19.36 -17.97
CA VAL A 808 -13.39 -19.82 -16.88
C VAL A 808 -14.32 -20.94 -17.31
N GLU A 809 -14.80 -20.95 -18.57
CA GLU A 809 -15.68 -21.99 -19.11
C GLU A 809 -14.95 -23.33 -19.34
N HIS A 810 -13.66 -23.32 -19.55
CA HIS A 810 -12.84 -24.51 -19.88
C HIS A 810 -11.78 -24.82 -18.81
N ILE A 811 -11.98 -24.33 -17.61
CA ILE A 811 -11.12 -24.67 -16.47
C ILE A 811 -11.44 -26.10 -16.00
N SER A 812 -10.45 -26.84 -15.64
CA SER A 812 -10.56 -28.11 -14.93
C SER A 812 -9.55 -28.14 -13.78
N TYR A 813 -9.91 -28.83 -12.73
CA TYR A 813 -9.05 -29.02 -11.56
C TYR A 813 -8.56 -30.45 -11.46
N ASP A 814 -7.24 -30.58 -11.24
CA ASP A 814 -6.61 -31.89 -11.00
C ASP A 814 -6.23 -31.94 -9.50
N PRO A 815 -6.87 -32.83 -8.70
CA PRO A 815 -6.56 -32.99 -7.28
C PRO A 815 -5.09 -33.35 -7.07
N LEU A 816 -4.41 -32.66 -6.20
CA LEU A 816 -3.04 -32.96 -5.77
C LEU A 816 -3.06 -33.96 -4.60
N ASN A 817 -1.93 -34.63 -4.36
CA ASN A 817 -1.75 -35.46 -3.17
C ASN A 817 -1.43 -34.64 -1.91
N GLU A 818 -1.49 -33.32 -2.01
CA GLU A 818 -1.29 -32.37 -0.92
C GLU A 818 -2.62 -31.91 -0.35
N THR A 819 -2.64 -31.68 0.96
CA THR A 819 -3.79 -31.17 1.69
C THR A 819 -3.43 -29.87 2.42
N HIS A 820 -4.42 -29.04 2.70
CA HIS A 820 -4.29 -27.95 3.66
C HIS A 820 -4.21 -28.53 5.08
N SER A 821 -3.20 -28.10 5.86
CA SER A 821 -3.10 -28.51 7.26
C SER A 821 -4.23 -27.90 8.09
N GLN A 822 -4.69 -28.62 9.12
CA GLN A 822 -5.61 -28.07 10.14
C GLN A 822 -5.01 -26.93 10.97
N ASP A 823 -3.68 -26.79 10.95
CA ASP A 823 -2.97 -25.70 11.63
C ASP A 823 -3.42 -24.30 11.17
N ILE A 824 -4.03 -24.21 9.97
CA ILE A 824 -4.63 -22.95 9.51
C ILE A 824 -5.76 -22.45 10.43
N PHE A 825 -6.38 -23.33 11.23
CA PHE A 825 -7.37 -22.98 12.26
C PHE A 825 -6.75 -22.86 13.65
N THR A 826 -5.63 -23.52 13.93
CA THR A 826 -4.98 -23.54 15.25
C THR A 826 -4.15 -22.30 15.52
N ILE A 827 -3.83 -21.54 14.49
CA ILE A 827 -3.20 -20.23 14.65
C ILE A 827 -4.18 -19.34 15.44
N GLU A 828 -3.84 -19.05 16.69
CA GLU A 828 -4.59 -18.13 17.52
C GLU A 828 -4.78 -16.80 16.77
N LYS A 829 -6.02 -16.50 16.40
CA LYS A 829 -6.32 -15.22 15.75
C LYS A 829 -6.46 -14.14 16.82
N PRO A 830 -5.55 -13.16 16.86
CA PRO A 830 -5.82 -11.96 17.62
C PRO A 830 -6.95 -11.19 16.94
N GLU A 831 -8.01 -10.96 17.65
CA GLU A 831 -9.18 -10.23 17.16
C GLU A 831 -9.27 -8.88 17.86
N ASN A 832 -9.08 -7.80 17.12
CA ASN A 832 -9.21 -6.44 17.65
C ASN A 832 -10.68 -6.02 17.85
N ARG A 833 -11.65 -6.85 17.42
CA ARG A 833 -13.07 -6.55 17.40
C ARG A 833 -13.93 -7.55 18.18
N LEU A 834 -13.38 -8.17 19.22
CA LEU A 834 -14.16 -9.11 20.05
C LEU A 834 -15.31 -8.43 20.81
N ASP A 835 -15.27 -7.15 21.02
CA ASP A 835 -16.34 -6.33 21.57
C ASP A 835 -17.57 -6.24 20.64
N THR A 836 -17.35 -6.29 19.34
CA THR A 836 -18.40 -6.30 18.30
C THR A 836 -18.69 -7.69 17.74
N ALA A 837 -17.89 -8.70 18.10
CA ALA A 837 -18.03 -10.05 17.60
C ALA A 837 -19.27 -10.76 18.18
N TYR A 838 -19.87 -11.64 17.37
CA TYR A 838 -20.98 -12.47 17.80
C TYR A 838 -20.48 -13.64 18.65
N LYS A 839 -21.04 -13.85 19.85
CA LYS A 839 -20.69 -14.97 20.70
C LYS A 839 -21.38 -16.24 20.20
N ALA A 840 -20.62 -17.14 19.62
CA ALA A 840 -21.12 -18.35 18.98
C ALA A 840 -21.11 -19.56 19.92
N LYS A 841 -22.04 -20.50 19.67
CA LYS A 841 -22.12 -21.80 20.33
C LYS A 841 -21.78 -22.96 19.41
N ARG A 842 -22.00 -22.79 18.12
CA ARG A 842 -21.82 -23.81 17.09
C ARG A 842 -20.64 -23.59 16.17
N HIS A 843 -20.07 -22.39 16.22
CA HIS A 843 -18.82 -22.07 15.49
C HIS A 843 -17.63 -22.76 16.17
N ILE A 844 -16.57 -23.02 15.41
CA ILE A 844 -15.33 -23.64 15.94
C ILE A 844 -14.53 -22.70 16.86
N TYR A 845 -14.80 -21.40 16.83
CA TYR A 845 -14.29 -20.40 17.76
C TYR A 845 -15.43 -19.87 18.66
N ASP A 846 -15.07 -19.28 19.78
CA ASP A 846 -16.04 -18.71 20.72
C ASP A 846 -16.74 -17.47 20.20
N TYR A 847 -16.05 -16.71 19.36
CA TYR A 847 -16.53 -15.48 18.79
C TYR A 847 -16.38 -15.52 17.29
N VAL A 848 -17.37 -14.96 16.58
CA VAL A 848 -17.33 -14.80 15.13
C VAL A 848 -17.28 -13.31 14.82
N VAL A 849 -16.24 -12.88 14.14
CA VAL A 849 -16.14 -11.53 13.59
C VAL A 849 -16.75 -11.53 12.21
N THR A 850 -17.72 -10.66 12.00
CA THR A 850 -18.42 -10.49 10.73
C THR A 850 -17.98 -9.18 10.08
N ASP A 851 -17.77 -9.21 8.78
CA ASP A 851 -17.29 -8.07 7.99
C ASP A 851 -18.44 -7.23 7.41
N SER A 852 -19.68 -7.75 7.49
CA SER A 852 -20.88 -7.08 7.00
C SER A 852 -22.13 -7.40 7.84
N GLY A 853 -23.17 -6.56 7.69
CA GLY A 853 -24.48 -6.83 8.29
C GLY A 853 -25.10 -8.15 7.80
N THR A 854 -24.98 -8.44 6.52
CA THR A 854 -25.46 -9.70 5.92
C THR A 854 -24.80 -10.93 6.52
N GLU A 855 -23.48 -10.88 6.76
CA GLU A 855 -22.78 -11.97 7.45
C GLU A 855 -23.23 -12.13 8.89
N ARG A 856 -23.54 -11.04 9.58
CA ARG A 856 -24.02 -11.08 10.95
C ARG A 856 -25.38 -11.74 11.06
N ASP A 857 -26.32 -11.35 10.19
CA ASP A 857 -27.65 -11.95 10.12
C ASP A 857 -27.53 -13.44 9.79
N PHE A 858 -26.63 -13.82 8.88
CA PHE A 858 -26.36 -15.20 8.53
C PHE A 858 -25.80 -16.02 9.70
N VAL A 859 -24.90 -15.45 10.50
CA VAL A 859 -24.38 -16.07 11.71
C VAL A 859 -25.48 -16.24 12.78
N GLU A 860 -26.33 -15.24 12.98
CA GLU A 860 -27.45 -15.30 13.95
C GLU A 860 -28.44 -16.42 13.57
N ASP A 861 -28.73 -16.55 12.29
CA ASP A 861 -29.56 -17.66 11.79
C ASP A 861 -28.91 -19.03 12.03
N MET A 862 -27.60 -19.19 11.68
CA MET A 862 -26.89 -20.46 11.92
C MET A 862 -26.84 -20.85 13.39
N GLU A 863 -26.75 -19.89 14.31
CA GLU A 863 -26.76 -20.15 15.76
C GLU A 863 -28.13 -20.54 16.30
N THR A 864 -29.23 -20.10 15.73
CA THR A 864 -30.60 -20.32 16.19
C THR A 864 -31.20 -21.60 15.59
N ARG A 865 -30.79 -22.03 14.42
CA ARG A 865 -31.38 -23.18 13.70
C ARG A 865 -30.80 -24.51 14.18
N LYS A 866 -31.70 -25.48 14.46
CA LYS A 866 -31.32 -26.78 15.02
C LYS A 866 -30.61 -27.70 14.03
N GLU A 867 -30.78 -27.46 12.76
CA GLU A 867 -30.21 -28.24 11.65
C GLU A 867 -28.69 -28.04 11.51
N VAL A 868 -28.17 -26.90 11.92
CA VAL A 868 -26.73 -26.61 11.89
C VAL A 868 -26.04 -27.28 13.08
N VAL A 869 -25.13 -28.20 12.82
CA VAL A 869 -24.34 -28.91 13.83
C VAL A 869 -23.11 -28.15 14.25
N VAL A 870 -22.32 -27.76 13.28
CA VAL A 870 -21.09 -26.97 13.45
C VAL A 870 -20.82 -26.22 12.16
N TYR A 871 -20.20 -25.06 12.30
CA TYR A 871 -19.75 -24.27 11.16
C TYR A 871 -18.42 -23.54 11.46
N ALA A 872 -17.73 -23.14 10.40
CA ALA A 872 -16.48 -22.39 10.49
C ALA A 872 -16.46 -21.28 9.45
N LYS A 873 -15.99 -20.08 9.81
CA LYS A 873 -15.52 -19.09 8.85
C LYS A 873 -14.15 -19.55 8.36
N LEU A 874 -14.03 -19.82 7.06
CA LEU A 874 -12.80 -20.37 6.49
C LEU A 874 -11.70 -19.30 6.55
N PRO A 875 -10.48 -19.66 7.02
CA PRO A 875 -9.37 -18.72 7.05
C PRO A 875 -8.89 -18.43 5.63
N LYS A 876 -8.33 -17.23 5.42
CA LYS A 876 -7.84 -16.80 4.12
C LYS A 876 -6.64 -17.60 3.59
N SER A 877 -5.97 -18.37 4.43
CA SER A 877 -4.99 -19.35 4.04
C SER A 877 -5.60 -20.58 3.36
N PHE A 878 -6.92 -20.76 3.43
CA PHE A 878 -7.66 -21.70 2.63
C PHE A 878 -8.12 -21.00 1.35
N PHE A 879 -7.47 -21.26 0.24
CA PHE A 879 -7.81 -20.63 -1.03
C PHE A 879 -7.82 -21.62 -2.19
N ILE A 880 -8.62 -21.32 -3.18
CA ILE A 880 -8.72 -22.04 -4.44
C ILE A 880 -7.96 -21.22 -5.48
N PRO A 881 -6.91 -21.76 -6.12
CA PRO A 881 -6.21 -21.05 -7.18
C PRO A 881 -7.12 -20.93 -8.40
N THR A 882 -7.24 -19.70 -8.94
CA THR A 882 -8.02 -19.45 -10.16
C THR A 882 -7.21 -18.60 -11.15
N PRO A 883 -7.53 -18.63 -12.45
CA PRO A 883 -6.85 -17.80 -13.46
C PRO A 883 -7.03 -16.29 -13.27
N VAL A 884 -7.98 -15.89 -12.42
CA VAL A 884 -8.30 -14.49 -12.11
C VAL A 884 -7.93 -14.10 -10.67
N GLY A 885 -7.03 -14.86 -10.04
CA GLY A 885 -6.56 -14.67 -8.67
C GLY A 885 -7.14 -15.69 -7.69
N ASN A 886 -6.55 -15.79 -6.51
CA ASN A 886 -7.00 -16.71 -5.48
C ASN A 886 -8.43 -16.39 -5.03
N TYR A 887 -9.21 -17.44 -4.76
CA TYR A 887 -10.56 -17.34 -4.25
C TYR A 887 -10.68 -18.01 -2.88
N ASN A 888 -11.30 -17.34 -1.93
CA ASN A 888 -11.51 -17.84 -0.57
C ASN A 888 -13.02 -17.90 -0.31
N PRO A 889 -13.62 -19.09 -0.18
CA PRO A 889 -15.00 -19.20 0.27
C PRO A 889 -15.13 -18.81 1.75
N ASP A 890 -16.28 -18.24 2.14
CA ASP A 890 -16.47 -17.68 3.48
C ASP A 890 -16.72 -18.75 4.55
N TRP A 891 -17.60 -19.71 4.29
CA TRP A 891 -18.16 -20.59 5.31
C TRP A 891 -18.09 -22.06 4.95
N ALA A 892 -17.76 -22.89 5.92
CA ALA A 892 -17.91 -24.34 5.87
C ALA A 892 -18.92 -24.78 6.95
N ILE A 893 -19.98 -25.49 6.56
CA ILE A 893 -21.15 -25.77 7.40
C ILE A 893 -21.49 -27.24 7.36
N ALA A 894 -21.70 -27.87 8.52
CA ALA A 894 -22.20 -29.23 8.64
C ALA A 894 -23.65 -29.23 9.15
N PHE A 895 -24.55 -29.87 8.40
CA PHE A 895 -25.98 -29.98 8.71
C PHE A 895 -26.38 -31.40 9.11
N HIS A 896 -27.42 -31.47 9.93
CA HIS A 896 -28.17 -32.69 10.20
C HIS A 896 -29.42 -32.75 9.34
N GLU A 897 -29.49 -33.71 8.42
CA GLU A 897 -30.69 -33.97 7.67
C GLU A 897 -31.50 -35.10 8.34
N LYS A 898 -32.68 -34.78 8.90
CA LYS A 898 -33.69 -35.74 9.46
C LYS A 898 -33.12 -36.87 10.34
N GLY A 899 -32.00 -36.62 11.05
CA GLY A 899 -31.46 -37.55 12.03
C GLY A 899 -30.62 -38.70 11.51
N VAL A 900 -30.33 -38.79 10.20
CA VAL A 900 -29.64 -39.97 9.62
C VAL A 900 -28.47 -39.62 8.66
N LYS A 901 -28.38 -38.41 8.15
CA LYS A 901 -27.37 -38.05 7.15
C LYS A 901 -26.79 -36.67 7.37
N HIS A 902 -25.45 -36.55 7.35
CA HIS A 902 -24.76 -35.26 7.35
C HIS A 902 -24.62 -34.73 5.94
N VAL A 903 -25.02 -33.50 5.70
CA VAL A 903 -24.78 -32.74 4.46
C VAL A 903 -23.78 -31.63 4.78
N TYR A 904 -22.77 -31.53 3.97
CA TYR A 904 -21.72 -30.50 4.11
C TYR A 904 -21.94 -29.41 3.06
N PHE A 905 -21.84 -28.17 3.46
CA PHE A 905 -22.07 -27.04 2.59
C PHE A 905 -20.94 -26.02 2.71
N ILE A 906 -20.47 -25.55 1.57
CA ILE A 906 -19.55 -24.41 1.50
C ILE A 906 -20.35 -23.24 0.95
N ALA A 907 -20.40 -22.16 1.71
CA ALA A 907 -21.19 -20.98 1.37
C ALA A 907 -20.30 -19.76 1.16
N GLU A 908 -20.70 -18.94 0.21
CA GLU A 908 -20.20 -17.60 -0.02
C GLU A 908 -21.32 -16.60 0.31
N THR A 909 -21.05 -15.62 1.16
CA THR A 909 -22.02 -14.59 1.52
C THR A 909 -21.82 -13.35 0.66
N LYS A 910 -22.83 -12.99 -0.11
CA LYS A 910 -22.74 -11.89 -1.07
C LYS A 910 -22.77 -10.53 -0.39
N GLY A 911 -21.64 -9.84 -0.31
CA GLY A 911 -21.58 -8.40 -0.02
C GLY A 911 -21.91 -7.56 -1.27
N SER A 912 -22.35 -6.30 -1.07
CA SER A 912 -22.60 -5.38 -2.19
C SER A 912 -21.28 -4.96 -2.87
N VAL A 913 -21.04 -5.45 -4.10
CA VAL A 913 -19.90 -5.02 -4.92
C VAL A 913 -20.27 -3.84 -5.78
N SER A 914 -19.53 -2.74 -5.64
CA SER A 914 -19.90 -1.42 -6.18
C SER A 914 -19.57 -1.19 -7.66
N SER A 915 -18.85 -2.06 -8.36
CA SER A 915 -18.53 -1.87 -9.77
C SER A 915 -18.84 -3.08 -10.66
N MET A 916 -19.25 -2.80 -11.91
CA MET A 916 -19.63 -3.85 -12.88
C MET A 916 -18.43 -4.73 -13.30
N GLU A 917 -17.21 -4.21 -13.26
CA GLU A 917 -15.97 -4.96 -13.58
C GLU A 917 -15.59 -5.92 -12.45
N LEU A 918 -15.70 -5.48 -11.19
CA LEU A 918 -15.47 -6.32 -10.02
C LEU A 918 -16.47 -7.47 -9.96
N ARG A 919 -17.73 -7.23 -10.31
CA ARG A 919 -18.79 -8.30 -10.39
C ARG A 919 -18.42 -9.41 -11.34
N LYS A 920 -17.87 -9.11 -12.52
CA LYS A 920 -17.49 -10.12 -13.52
C LYS A 920 -16.31 -10.99 -13.06
N VAL A 921 -15.32 -10.37 -12.39
CA VAL A 921 -14.18 -11.11 -11.83
C VAL A 921 -14.64 -12.03 -10.71
N GLU A 922 -15.53 -11.56 -9.86
CA GLU A 922 -16.12 -12.34 -8.76
C GLU A 922 -16.97 -13.49 -9.27
N GLU A 923 -17.83 -13.25 -10.27
CA GLU A 923 -18.59 -14.31 -10.95
C GLU A 923 -17.67 -15.37 -11.58
N ALA A 924 -16.54 -14.96 -12.13
CA ALA A 924 -15.53 -15.87 -12.66
C ALA A 924 -14.89 -16.72 -11.56
N LYS A 925 -14.55 -16.13 -10.43
CA LYS A 925 -14.00 -16.83 -9.25
C LYS A 925 -15.01 -17.85 -8.68
N ILE A 926 -16.26 -17.45 -8.57
CA ILE A 926 -17.36 -18.33 -8.10
C ILE A 926 -17.54 -19.55 -9.01
N LYS A 927 -17.52 -19.35 -10.33
CA LYS A 927 -17.58 -20.47 -11.28
C LYS A 927 -16.39 -21.42 -11.13
N CYS A 928 -15.19 -20.87 -10.96
CA CYS A 928 -14.00 -21.68 -10.70
C CYS A 928 -14.13 -22.47 -9.39
N ALA A 929 -14.68 -21.87 -8.34
CA ALA A 929 -14.91 -22.55 -7.07
C ALA A 929 -15.96 -23.68 -7.21
N THR A 930 -17.03 -23.47 -7.97
CA THR A 930 -18.01 -24.52 -8.27
C THR A 930 -17.32 -25.73 -8.93
N GLU A 931 -16.54 -25.50 -9.98
CA GLU A 931 -15.82 -26.55 -10.69
C GLU A 931 -14.79 -27.28 -9.79
N PHE A 932 -14.11 -26.49 -8.93
CA PHE A 932 -13.18 -27.05 -7.94
C PHE A 932 -13.90 -28.01 -6.98
N PHE A 933 -14.99 -27.57 -6.34
CA PHE A 933 -15.70 -28.41 -5.38
C PHE A 933 -16.40 -29.58 -6.03
N ASP A 934 -16.91 -29.45 -7.25
CA ASP A 934 -17.45 -30.55 -8.01
C ASP A 934 -16.40 -31.64 -8.33
N THR A 935 -15.12 -31.20 -8.49
CA THR A 935 -14.03 -32.14 -8.79
C THR A 935 -13.46 -32.81 -7.55
N ILE A 936 -13.23 -32.04 -6.45
CA ILE A 936 -12.56 -32.56 -5.24
C ILE A 936 -13.54 -33.19 -4.24
N ALA A 937 -14.80 -32.73 -4.24
CA ALA A 937 -15.79 -33.12 -3.26
C ALA A 937 -16.50 -34.40 -3.63
N THR A 938 -16.82 -35.21 -2.63
CA THR A 938 -17.74 -36.36 -2.79
C THR A 938 -19.19 -35.81 -2.89
N ALA A 939 -20.11 -36.62 -3.38
CA ALA A 939 -21.56 -36.28 -3.53
C ALA A 939 -22.26 -35.72 -2.25
N GLN A 940 -21.54 -35.60 -1.15
CA GLN A 940 -22.02 -35.11 0.14
C GLN A 940 -21.63 -33.65 0.44
N VAL A 941 -20.77 -33.01 -0.37
CA VAL A 941 -20.39 -31.62 -0.24
C VAL A 941 -21.04 -30.79 -1.33
N LYS A 942 -21.76 -29.74 -0.97
CA LYS A 942 -22.37 -28.82 -1.90
C LYS A 942 -21.68 -27.43 -1.75
N TYR A 943 -21.50 -26.74 -2.85
CA TYR A 943 -21.02 -25.36 -2.89
C TYR A 943 -22.04 -24.48 -3.60
N ASP A 944 -22.38 -23.32 -3.02
CA ASP A 944 -23.18 -22.30 -3.68
C ASP A 944 -23.01 -20.92 -3.04
N VAL A 945 -23.46 -19.89 -3.73
CA VAL A 945 -23.52 -18.51 -3.25
C VAL A 945 -24.89 -18.25 -2.65
N VAL A 946 -24.88 -17.85 -1.39
CA VAL A 946 -26.11 -17.57 -0.63
C VAL A 946 -26.12 -16.12 -0.14
N ASP A 947 -27.28 -15.47 -0.17
CA ASP A 947 -27.52 -14.15 0.37
C ASP A 947 -28.28 -14.20 1.71
N SER A 948 -28.80 -15.37 2.06
CA SER A 948 -29.59 -15.60 3.27
C SER A 948 -29.55 -17.06 3.69
N TYR A 949 -29.83 -17.31 4.97
CA TYR A 949 -29.96 -18.67 5.51
C TYR A 949 -31.13 -19.45 4.88
N ASP A 950 -32.24 -18.79 4.58
CA ASP A 950 -33.41 -19.45 3.98
C ASP A 950 -33.06 -20.02 2.60
N LYS A 951 -32.30 -19.29 1.80
CA LYS A 951 -31.79 -19.79 0.51
C LYS A 951 -30.83 -20.97 0.68
N LEU A 952 -29.95 -20.87 1.70
CA LEU A 952 -29.09 -22.01 2.04
C LEU A 952 -29.92 -23.26 2.39
N LEU A 953 -30.97 -23.10 3.17
CA LEU A 953 -31.82 -24.21 3.58
C LEU A 953 -32.57 -24.86 2.41
N ASP A 954 -33.00 -24.07 1.43
CA ASP A 954 -33.65 -24.57 0.21
C ASP A 954 -32.68 -25.36 -0.67
N LEU A 955 -31.39 -24.99 -0.69
CA LEU A 955 -30.35 -25.72 -1.42
C LEU A 955 -29.93 -27.02 -0.71
N VAL A 956 -30.05 -27.07 0.62
CA VAL A 956 -29.72 -28.28 1.42
C VAL A 956 -30.87 -29.31 1.38
N ARG A 957 -32.13 -28.86 1.30
CA ARG A 957 -33.31 -29.73 1.16
C ARG A 957 -33.44 -30.33 -0.26
#